data_b8440517f2fd4eff56345c3de044eca9
#
_entry.id   b8440517f2fd4eff56345c3de044eca9
#
_cell.length_a   1.000
_cell.length_b   1.000
_cell.length_c   1.000
_cell.angle_alpha   90.00
_cell.angle_beta   90.00
_cell.angle_gamma   90.00
#
_symmetry.space_group_name_H-M   'P 1'
#
loop_
_entity.id
_entity.type
_entity.pdbx_description
1 polymer ?
#
loop_
_entity_poly.entity_id
_entity_poly.type
_entity_poly.pdbx_seq_one_letter_code
_entity_poly.pdbx_strand_id
1 'polypeptide(L)'
;MGLITKIFGTYSERELKSIWPIVHKIEGLEEEYKALTDAQLQAKTPEFKERLANGETLDDILPEAFATVREAADRVLGMRPYPVQLVGGIVLHQGRIAEMKTGEGKTLVATLPAYLNALTGKGVHIVTVNDYLAKRDSEWMGKVHRFLGLTVGLIIHDLTKEERQKAYAADITYGTNNEMGFDYLRDNMAIYANELVQRGHNFAIVDEVDSILIDEARTPLIISGQGDKSTQLYDMADAFARKLKRFTIVETDAKEEEDPNLDADYVVDEKAKTVTLTARGIAKAEEFFHLDNLGDPENSTISHHINQAIRAYGIMKRDVDYVVKDGEIIIVDEFTGRLMYGRRYSEGLHQAIEAKEKVQVQRESKTLATITFQNYFRLYSKLSGMTGTALTEEEEFATIYKLDIVEIPTNRPIARIDYDDSVYKTENGKYRAVIKQVKECHAKGQPVLVGTVSIEKNELLGHLLQREGIQCNLLNAKNHEKEAEIVAQAGKFGAVTVATNMAGRGTDIMLGGNAEYLAKNDLRKAGLTDELIAEATGYAETDDQEILDARRLFAERLQKHKDEIAGEAERVRQVGGLFIIGTERHDSRRIDNQLRGRAGRQGDPGETRFYISLEDDLMRLFGGDRINNMMERLNVDEDMPIENKILTKSIQQAQTTVESRNFQTRKSVLEYDDVMNKQREIIYGQRKQVLDGMDVKDTIMNMMATAITNQVNSAFLEQTHLDAAQCKELLRGVEGIYFPKYAVKITEEELPTLTADDLSQRFIAAATDFYKKKEQEFTAPIMREVERVVLLRVVDEYWMEHIDAMQDLRQGIRLRAYAQTDPIIAYKKESLEMFEEMISAIQEETVRRLYSVRIQRNEEIKRERVAKGMTENVGGDGTVKKQPKKVVKIGRNDLCPCGSGLKWKKCDCKEYHS
;
A
#
# COMPACT_ATOMS: atom_id res chain seq x y z
N MET A 1 -26.34 23.03 -9.05
CA MET A 1 -26.34 22.40 -10.39
C MET A 1 -26.59 23.50 -11.42
N GLY A 2 -25.66 23.64 -12.40
CA GLY A 2 -25.78 24.63 -13.46
C GLY A 2 -26.96 24.34 -14.41
N LEU A 3 -27.42 25.36 -15.12
CA LEU A 3 -28.55 25.25 -16.09
C LEU A 3 -28.25 24.18 -17.17
N ILE A 4 -27.01 24.00 -17.53
CA ILE A 4 -26.52 23.01 -18.53
C ILE A 4 -26.75 21.57 -18.02
N THR A 5 -26.48 21.30 -16.75
CA THR A 5 -26.67 19.97 -16.13
C THR A 5 -28.14 19.59 -16.03
N LYS A 6 -29.03 20.58 -15.88
CA LYS A 6 -30.48 20.35 -15.87
C LYS A 6 -31.06 19.99 -17.25
N ILE A 7 -30.43 20.43 -18.34
CA ILE A 7 -30.90 20.20 -19.72
C ILE A 7 -30.27 18.94 -20.31
N PHE A 8 -28.97 18.71 -20.08
CA PHE A 8 -28.20 17.63 -20.72
C PHE A 8 -27.92 16.44 -19.81
N GLY A 9 -28.32 16.49 -18.55
CA GLY A 9 -27.98 15.49 -17.54
C GLY A 9 -26.53 15.58 -17.05
N THR A 10 -26.18 14.77 -16.04
CA THR A 10 -24.80 14.59 -15.56
C THR A 10 -23.96 13.81 -16.56
N TYR A 11 -22.64 13.80 -16.37
CA TYR A 11 -21.74 12.95 -17.17
C TYR A 11 -22.16 11.49 -17.07
N SER A 12 -22.33 10.97 -15.86
CA SER A 12 -22.76 9.59 -15.62
C SER A 12 -24.10 9.25 -16.27
N GLU A 13 -25.10 10.15 -16.22
CA GLU A 13 -26.39 9.90 -16.87
C GLU A 13 -26.29 9.76 -18.39
N ARG A 14 -25.38 10.47 -19.03
CA ARG A 14 -25.13 10.34 -20.47
C ARG A 14 -24.45 9.02 -20.82
N GLU A 15 -23.45 8.63 -20.06
CA GLU A 15 -22.74 7.36 -20.21
C GLU A 15 -23.68 6.17 -20.00
N LEU A 16 -24.50 6.23 -18.96
CA LEU A 16 -25.53 5.21 -18.69
C LEU A 16 -26.47 4.99 -19.87
N LYS A 17 -26.86 6.05 -20.59
CA LYS A 17 -27.70 5.93 -21.78
C LYS A 17 -27.06 5.09 -22.90
N SER A 18 -25.73 5.09 -23.01
CA SER A 18 -25.02 4.26 -23.98
C SER A 18 -24.88 2.80 -23.52
N ILE A 19 -24.86 2.57 -22.21
CA ILE A 19 -24.67 1.24 -21.60
C ILE A 19 -25.99 0.44 -21.53
N TRP A 20 -27.13 1.09 -21.22
CA TRP A 20 -28.41 0.42 -21.07
C TRP A 20 -28.82 -0.46 -22.25
N PRO A 21 -28.61 -0.08 -23.53
CA PRO A 21 -28.92 -0.95 -24.64
C PRO A 21 -28.17 -2.30 -24.63
N ILE A 22 -26.93 -2.31 -24.10
CA ILE A 22 -26.15 -3.54 -23.95
C ILE A 22 -26.76 -4.40 -22.83
N VAL A 23 -27.14 -3.76 -21.70
CA VAL A 23 -27.83 -4.45 -20.60
C VAL A 23 -29.11 -5.13 -21.06
N HIS A 24 -29.95 -4.43 -21.86
CA HIS A 24 -31.19 -5.01 -22.41
C HIS A 24 -30.90 -6.19 -23.36
N LYS A 25 -29.78 -6.19 -24.09
CA LYS A 25 -29.37 -7.36 -24.88
C LYS A 25 -29.04 -8.56 -23.97
N ILE A 26 -28.33 -8.31 -22.86
CA ILE A 26 -27.98 -9.36 -21.86
C ILE A 26 -29.28 -9.92 -21.23
N GLU A 27 -30.21 -9.05 -20.84
CA GLU A 27 -31.50 -9.47 -20.29
C GLU A 27 -32.32 -10.25 -21.32
N GLY A 28 -32.27 -9.86 -22.59
CA GLY A 28 -32.93 -10.58 -23.68
C GLY A 28 -32.46 -12.02 -23.91
N LEU A 29 -31.23 -12.35 -23.49
CA LEU A 29 -30.68 -13.69 -23.56
C LEU A 29 -31.09 -14.58 -22.35
N GLU A 30 -31.77 -14.02 -21.35
CA GLU A 30 -32.03 -14.72 -20.07
C GLU A 30 -32.74 -16.07 -20.25
N GLU A 31 -33.84 -16.11 -21.01
CA GLU A 31 -34.62 -17.34 -21.19
C GLU A 31 -33.85 -18.42 -21.97
N GLU A 32 -33.03 -18.00 -22.96
CA GLU A 32 -32.17 -18.91 -23.69
C GLU A 32 -31.13 -19.57 -22.78
N TYR A 33 -30.46 -18.75 -21.95
CA TYR A 33 -29.39 -19.24 -21.05
C TYR A 33 -29.94 -20.08 -19.88
N LYS A 34 -31.14 -19.79 -19.37
CA LYS A 34 -31.83 -20.62 -18.38
C LYS A 34 -32.15 -22.02 -18.92
N ALA A 35 -32.42 -22.16 -20.24
CA ALA A 35 -32.73 -23.43 -20.86
C ALA A 35 -31.49 -24.32 -21.07
N LEU A 36 -30.27 -23.78 -21.00
CA LEU A 36 -29.04 -24.54 -21.17
C LEU A 36 -28.81 -25.50 -19.98
N THR A 37 -28.30 -26.68 -20.26
CA THR A 37 -27.76 -27.56 -19.22
C THR A 37 -26.42 -27.06 -18.70
N ASP A 38 -25.97 -27.51 -17.54
CA ASP A 38 -24.67 -27.11 -16.97
C ASP A 38 -23.53 -27.35 -17.94
N ALA A 39 -23.51 -28.53 -18.61
CA ALA A 39 -22.50 -28.86 -19.60
C ALA A 39 -22.52 -27.91 -20.82
N GLN A 40 -23.70 -27.48 -21.26
CA GLN A 40 -23.85 -26.52 -22.36
C GLN A 40 -23.39 -25.10 -21.92
N LEU A 41 -23.70 -24.70 -20.68
CA LEU A 41 -23.27 -23.43 -20.15
C LEU A 41 -21.74 -23.39 -19.98
N GLN A 42 -21.12 -24.45 -19.48
CA GLN A 42 -19.67 -24.60 -19.38
C GLN A 42 -18.99 -24.60 -20.75
N ALA A 43 -19.61 -25.19 -21.76
CA ALA A 43 -19.12 -25.23 -23.14
C ALA A 43 -19.03 -23.84 -23.81
N LYS A 44 -19.69 -22.82 -23.24
CA LYS A 44 -19.59 -21.44 -23.73
C LYS A 44 -18.18 -20.86 -23.54
N THR A 45 -17.45 -21.25 -22.50
CA THR A 45 -16.07 -20.77 -22.26
C THR A 45 -15.10 -21.16 -23.39
N PRO A 46 -14.95 -22.43 -23.80
CA PRO A 46 -14.11 -22.77 -24.95
C PRO A 46 -14.65 -22.16 -26.27
N GLU A 47 -15.96 -22.05 -26.45
CA GLU A 47 -16.57 -21.38 -27.62
C GLU A 47 -16.10 -19.92 -27.72
N PHE A 48 -16.17 -19.15 -26.63
CA PHE A 48 -15.72 -17.77 -26.64
C PHE A 48 -14.22 -17.63 -26.86
N LYS A 49 -13.40 -18.54 -26.29
CA LYS A 49 -11.95 -18.54 -26.53
C LYS A 49 -11.64 -18.80 -28.00
N GLU A 50 -12.37 -19.70 -28.68
CA GLU A 50 -12.24 -19.94 -30.10
C GLU A 50 -12.67 -18.74 -30.96
N ARG A 51 -13.79 -18.10 -30.64
CA ARG A 51 -14.26 -16.87 -31.32
C ARG A 51 -13.25 -15.74 -31.22
N LEU A 52 -12.65 -15.53 -30.04
CA LEU A 52 -11.56 -14.57 -29.85
C LEU A 52 -10.31 -14.91 -30.68
N ALA A 53 -9.94 -16.21 -30.76
CA ALA A 53 -8.84 -16.66 -31.61
C ALA A 53 -9.12 -16.45 -33.10
N ASN A 54 -10.38 -16.48 -33.53
CA ASN A 54 -10.84 -16.20 -34.88
C ASN A 54 -10.98 -14.70 -35.19
N GLY A 55 -10.71 -13.80 -34.24
CA GLY A 55 -10.62 -12.35 -34.45
C GLY A 55 -11.81 -11.53 -33.98
N GLU A 56 -12.79 -12.13 -33.29
CA GLU A 56 -13.82 -11.36 -32.58
C GLU A 56 -13.19 -10.61 -31.40
N THR A 57 -13.80 -9.49 -31.04
CA THR A 57 -13.35 -8.67 -29.91
C THR A 57 -14.09 -9.06 -28.62
N LEU A 58 -13.54 -8.63 -27.46
CA LEU A 58 -14.21 -8.81 -26.18
C LEU A 58 -15.58 -8.09 -26.13
N ASP A 59 -15.72 -6.97 -26.81
CA ASP A 59 -16.97 -6.21 -26.88
C ASP A 59 -18.05 -6.95 -27.72
N ASP A 60 -17.65 -7.69 -28.75
CA ASP A 60 -18.58 -8.48 -29.56
C ASP A 60 -19.22 -9.60 -28.74
N ILE A 61 -18.44 -10.30 -27.91
CA ILE A 61 -18.91 -11.44 -27.10
C ILE A 61 -19.44 -11.01 -25.72
N LEU A 62 -19.29 -9.74 -25.32
CA LEU A 62 -19.63 -9.23 -23.97
C LEU A 62 -21.08 -9.59 -23.57
N PRO A 63 -22.14 -9.35 -24.39
CA PRO A 63 -23.51 -9.66 -23.98
C PRO A 63 -23.71 -11.14 -23.63
N GLU A 64 -23.15 -12.04 -24.44
CA GLU A 64 -23.28 -13.48 -24.24
C GLU A 64 -22.42 -13.95 -23.04
N ALA A 65 -21.20 -13.43 -22.89
CA ALA A 65 -20.34 -13.73 -21.76
C ALA A 65 -20.96 -13.27 -20.44
N PHE A 66 -21.54 -12.09 -20.39
CA PHE A 66 -22.23 -11.60 -19.19
C PHE A 66 -23.50 -12.41 -18.88
N ALA A 67 -24.27 -12.82 -19.88
CA ALA A 67 -25.40 -13.72 -19.71
C ALA A 67 -24.93 -15.08 -19.14
N THR A 68 -23.80 -15.63 -19.60
CA THR A 68 -23.17 -16.85 -19.10
C THR A 68 -22.85 -16.73 -17.59
N VAL A 69 -22.16 -15.66 -17.19
CA VAL A 69 -21.81 -15.43 -15.78
C VAL A 69 -23.04 -15.21 -14.92
N ARG A 70 -24.02 -14.44 -15.43
CA ARG A 70 -25.28 -14.14 -14.73
C ARG A 70 -26.04 -15.41 -14.40
N GLU A 71 -26.14 -16.34 -15.34
CA GLU A 71 -26.79 -17.64 -15.17
C GLU A 71 -25.98 -18.56 -14.25
N ALA A 72 -24.65 -18.61 -14.44
CA ALA A 72 -23.77 -19.40 -13.58
C ALA A 72 -23.80 -18.93 -12.12
N ALA A 73 -23.81 -17.62 -11.88
CA ALA A 73 -23.90 -17.06 -10.53
C ALA A 73 -25.26 -17.40 -9.86
N ASP A 74 -26.34 -17.40 -10.60
CA ASP A 74 -27.67 -17.82 -10.11
C ASP A 74 -27.65 -19.30 -9.70
N ARG A 75 -27.13 -20.17 -10.55
CA ARG A 75 -27.06 -21.64 -10.28
C ARG A 75 -26.13 -21.99 -9.13
N VAL A 76 -24.96 -21.40 -9.10
CA VAL A 76 -23.89 -21.77 -8.14
C VAL A 76 -24.03 -21.09 -6.80
N LEU A 77 -24.44 -19.80 -6.81
CA LEU A 77 -24.51 -18.97 -5.59
C LEU A 77 -25.94 -18.64 -5.14
N GLY A 78 -26.94 -18.88 -6.00
CA GLY A 78 -28.31 -18.38 -5.79
C GLY A 78 -28.40 -16.86 -5.87
N MET A 79 -27.45 -16.22 -6.56
CA MET A 79 -27.35 -14.77 -6.69
C MET A 79 -27.39 -14.37 -8.16
N ARG A 80 -28.54 -13.88 -8.61
CA ARG A 80 -28.67 -13.38 -9.97
C ARG A 80 -28.31 -11.90 -10.04
N PRO A 81 -27.28 -11.47 -10.80
CA PRO A 81 -26.92 -10.08 -10.95
C PRO A 81 -28.08 -9.21 -11.45
N TYR A 82 -28.33 -8.10 -10.76
CA TYR A 82 -29.34 -7.11 -11.13
C TYR A 82 -28.92 -6.29 -12.37
N PRO A 83 -29.86 -5.67 -13.11
CA PRO A 83 -29.52 -4.83 -14.26
C PRO A 83 -28.51 -3.74 -13.95
N VAL A 84 -28.61 -3.07 -12.79
CA VAL A 84 -27.63 -2.07 -12.35
C VAL A 84 -26.24 -2.66 -12.08
N GLN A 85 -26.16 -3.93 -11.68
CA GLN A 85 -24.90 -4.63 -11.50
C GLN A 85 -24.28 -5.00 -12.85
N LEU A 86 -25.07 -5.31 -13.87
CA LEU A 86 -24.56 -5.49 -15.24
C LEU A 86 -23.97 -4.18 -15.78
N VAL A 87 -24.60 -3.02 -15.50
CA VAL A 87 -24.04 -1.71 -15.81
C VAL A 87 -22.66 -1.56 -15.15
N GLY A 88 -22.56 -1.87 -13.85
CA GLY A 88 -21.29 -1.82 -13.13
C GLY A 88 -20.21 -2.69 -13.77
N GLY A 89 -20.55 -3.91 -14.17
CA GLY A 89 -19.64 -4.82 -14.84
C GLY A 89 -19.14 -4.29 -16.19
N ILE A 90 -20.01 -3.64 -16.97
CA ILE A 90 -19.65 -3.02 -18.26
C ILE A 90 -18.70 -1.84 -18.03
N VAL A 91 -18.98 -0.98 -17.05
CA VAL A 91 -18.11 0.15 -16.69
C VAL A 91 -16.71 -0.34 -16.29
N LEU A 92 -16.63 -1.39 -15.48
CA LEU A 92 -15.36 -2.01 -15.12
C LEU A 92 -14.63 -2.60 -16.33
N HIS A 93 -15.35 -3.26 -17.23
CA HIS A 93 -14.76 -3.79 -18.48
C HIS A 93 -14.16 -2.67 -19.35
N GLN A 94 -14.78 -1.50 -19.37
CA GLN A 94 -14.29 -0.33 -20.11
C GLN A 94 -13.02 0.30 -19.52
N GLY A 95 -12.51 -0.20 -18.38
CA GLY A 95 -11.32 0.38 -17.72
C GLY A 95 -11.64 1.67 -16.98
N ARG A 96 -12.77 1.74 -16.30
CA ARG A 96 -13.28 2.93 -15.61
C ARG A 96 -13.60 2.60 -14.14
N ILE A 97 -13.93 3.61 -13.35
CA ILE A 97 -14.38 3.42 -11.95
C ILE A 97 -15.91 3.34 -11.91
N ALA A 98 -16.42 2.23 -11.37
CA ALA A 98 -17.83 2.07 -11.07
C ALA A 98 -18.12 2.56 -9.64
N GLU A 99 -18.70 3.74 -9.46
CA GLU A 99 -19.18 4.17 -8.16
C GLU A 99 -20.53 3.52 -7.86
N MET A 100 -20.49 2.47 -7.04
CA MET A 100 -21.66 1.76 -6.56
C MET A 100 -21.76 1.92 -5.04
N LYS A 101 -22.91 2.36 -4.55
CA LYS A 101 -23.12 2.58 -3.12
C LYS A 101 -22.83 1.31 -2.31
N THR A 102 -22.45 1.48 -1.06
CA THR A 102 -22.14 0.34 -0.17
C THR A 102 -23.36 -0.58 -0.03
N GLY A 103 -23.14 -1.90 -0.11
CA GLY A 103 -24.22 -2.89 -0.06
C GLY A 103 -24.88 -3.22 -1.42
N GLU A 104 -24.44 -2.63 -2.54
CA GLU A 104 -24.96 -2.92 -3.89
C GLU A 104 -24.32 -4.17 -4.56
N GLY A 105 -23.52 -4.94 -3.84
CA GLY A 105 -22.96 -6.22 -4.31
C GLY A 105 -21.79 -6.10 -5.28
N LYS A 106 -20.89 -5.14 -5.07
CA LYS A 106 -19.68 -4.92 -5.88
C LYS A 106 -18.86 -6.19 -6.12
N THR A 107 -18.73 -7.05 -5.12
CA THR A 107 -17.99 -8.32 -5.22
C THR A 107 -18.55 -9.24 -6.33
N LEU A 108 -19.88 -9.32 -6.44
CA LEU A 108 -20.55 -10.07 -7.50
C LEU A 108 -20.36 -9.39 -8.88
N VAL A 109 -20.40 -8.06 -8.91
CA VAL A 109 -20.20 -7.28 -10.14
C VAL A 109 -18.83 -7.56 -10.77
N ALA A 110 -17.79 -7.65 -9.95
CA ALA A 110 -16.43 -7.92 -10.43
C ALA A 110 -16.30 -9.25 -11.19
N THR A 111 -17.17 -10.24 -10.93
CA THR A 111 -17.13 -11.54 -11.63
C THR A 111 -17.39 -11.41 -13.12
N LEU A 112 -18.24 -10.47 -13.53
CA LEU A 112 -18.64 -10.25 -14.92
C LEU A 112 -17.46 -9.84 -15.81
N PRO A 113 -16.77 -8.71 -15.56
CA PRO A 113 -15.61 -8.31 -16.35
C PRO A 113 -14.40 -9.22 -16.13
N ALA A 114 -14.27 -9.84 -14.95
CA ALA A 114 -13.19 -10.78 -14.68
C ALA A 114 -13.27 -12.00 -15.61
N TYR A 115 -14.44 -12.63 -15.70
CA TYR A 115 -14.66 -13.73 -16.62
C TYR A 115 -14.36 -13.34 -18.07
N LEU A 116 -14.96 -12.25 -18.55
CA LEU A 116 -14.82 -11.81 -19.94
C LEU A 116 -13.35 -11.58 -20.32
N ASN A 117 -12.60 -10.88 -19.48
CA ASN A 117 -11.21 -10.55 -19.77
C ASN A 117 -10.27 -11.76 -19.55
N ALA A 118 -10.61 -12.70 -18.67
CA ALA A 118 -9.85 -13.94 -18.46
C ALA A 118 -9.85 -14.85 -19.69
N LEU A 119 -10.87 -14.77 -20.56
CA LEU A 119 -10.95 -15.53 -21.81
C LEU A 119 -9.77 -15.26 -22.75
N THR A 120 -9.07 -14.12 -22.62
CA THR A 120 -7.86 -13.81 -23.40
C THR A 120 -6.66 -14.64 -23.01
N GLY A 121 -6.68 -15.36 -21.88
CA GLY A 121 -5.54 -16.12 -21.36
C GLY A 121 -4.39 -15.28 -20.79
N LYS A 122 -4.51 -13.94 -20.79
CA LYS A 122 -3.45 -13.03 -20.32
C LYS A 122 -3.47 -12.78 -18.80
N GLY A 123 -4.49 -13.26 -18.09
CA GLY A 123 -4.68 -13.11 -16.66
C GLY A 123 -5.42 -11.83 -16.25
N VAL A 124 -6.22 -11.97 -15.21
CA VAL A 124 -6.95 -10.87 -14.57
C VAL A 124 -6.63 -10.88 -13.08
N HIS A 125 -6.28 -9.72 -12.53
CA HIS A 125 -6.03 -9.55 -11.10
C HIS A 125 -7.21 -8.83 -10.45
N ILE A 126 -7.77 -9.39 -9.39
CA ILE A 126 -8.76 -8.74 -8.52
C ILE A 126 -8.06 -8.38 -7.23
N VAL A 127 -7.90 -7.07 -7.01
CA VAL A 127 -7.08 -6.53 -5.93
C VAL A 127 -7.97 -6.04 -4.81
N THR A 128 -7.70 -6.50 -3.58
CA THR A 128 -8.43 -6.11 -2.37
C THR A 128 -7.49 -5.50 -1.32
N VAL A 129 -8.05 -4.93 -0.26
CA VAL A 129 -7.30 -4.22 0.78
C VAL A 129 -6.70 -5.15 1.86
N ASN A 130 -7.12 -6.41 1.97
CA ASN A 130 -6.59 -7.33 2.97
C ASN A 130 -6.77 -8.81 2.61
N ASP A 131 -6.01 -9.68 3.27
CA ASP A 131 -5.99 -11.13 3.04
C ASP A 131 -7.34 -11.80 3.31
N TYR A 132 -8.09 -11.32 4.31
CA TYR A 132 -9.40 -11.87 4.62
C TYR A 132 -10.38 -11.72 3.45
N LEU A 133 -10.46 -10.52 2.87
CA LEU A 133 -11.31 -10.26 1.70
C LEU A 133 -10.82 -11.03 0.48
N ALA A 134 -9.50 -11.03 0.23
CA ALA A 134 -8.92 -11.76 -0.89
C ALA A 134 -9.27 -13.27 -0.81
N LYS A 135 -9.12 -13.89 0.37
CA LYS A 135 -9.45 -15.30 0.60
C LYS A 135 -10.95 -15.54 0.44
N ARG A 136 -11.78 -14.79 1.15
CA ARG A 136 -13.25 -14.91 1.08
C ARG A 136 -13.76 -14.81 -0.36
N ASP A 137 -13.33 -13.79 -1.09
CA ASP A 137 -13.86 -13.51 -2.42
C ASP A 137 -13.34 -14.50 -3.47
N SER A 138 -12.08 -14.95 -3.36
CA SER A 138 -11.52 -16.00 -4.23
C SER A 138 -12.21 -17.35 -4.06
N GLU A 139 -12.62 -17.68 -2.84
CA GLU A 139 -13.35 -18.91 -2.55
C GLU A 139 -14.81 -18.80 -2.98
N TRP A 140 -15.48 -17.70 -2.61
CA TRP A 140 -16.90 -17.50 -2.83
C TRP A 140 -17.23 -17.24 -4.30
N MET A 141 -16.67 -16.16 -4.89
CA MET A 141 -16.88 -15.84 -6.31
C MET A 141 -16.12 -16.80 -7.22
N GLY A 142 -15.02 -17.35 -6.75
CA GLY A 142 -14.24 -18.37 -7.47
C GLY A 142 -15.04 -19.62 -7.85
N LYS A 143 -16.13 -19.95 -7.13
CA LYS A 143 -17.04 -21.03 -7.53
C LYS A 143 -17.67 -20.79 -8.90
N VAL A 144 -18.07 -19.56 -9.21
CA VAL A 144 -18.63 -19.20 -10.50
C VAL A 144 -17.61 -19.40 -11.61
N HIS A 145 -16.38 -18.91 -11.37
CA HIS A 145 -15.30 -19.02 -12.35
C HIS A 145 -14.88 -20.48 -12.61
N ARG A 146 -14.72 -21.26 -11.54
CA ARG A 146 -14.39 -22.69 -11.64
C ARG A 146 -15.50 -23.49 -12.31
N PHE A 147 -16.78 -23.20 -11.98
CA PHE A 147 -17.92 -23.81 -12.66
C PHE A 147 -17.89 -23.57 -14.18
N LEU A 148 -17.46 -22.40 -14.61
CA LEU A 148 -17.29 -22.03 -16.02
C LEU A 148 -15.97 -22.51 -16.62
N GLY A 149 -15.16 -23.29 -15.90
CA GLY A 149 -13.93 -23.91 -16.39
C GLY A 149 -12.70 -22.99 -16.38
N LEU A 150 -12.72 -21.88 -15.61
CA LEU A 150 -11.56 -21.00 -15.40
C LEU A 150 -10.83 -21.36 -14.09
N THR A 151 -9.52 -21.15 -14.09
CA THR A 151 -8.67 -21.34 -12.90
C THR A 151 -8.64 -20.07 -12.05
N VAL A 152 -8.63 -20.25 -10.72
CA VAL A 152 -8.61 -19.16 -9.75
C VAL A 152 -7.44 -19.32 -8.80
N GLY A 153 -6.59 -18.30 -8.71
CA GLY A 153 -5.45 -18.18 -7.79
C GLY A 153 -5.73 -17.21 -6.66
N LEU A 154 -4.98 -17.33 -5.57
CA LEU A 154 -5.03 -16.46 -4.40
C LEU A 154 -3.61 -16.06 -4.01
N ILE A 155 -3.38 -14.76 -3.82
CA ILE A 155 -2.12 -14.17 -3.34
C ILE A 155 -2.40 -13.46 -2.01
N ILE A 156 -1.87 -14.03 -0.95
CA ILE A 156 -1.92 -13.51 0.42
C ILE A 156 -0.54 -13.65 1.06
N HIS A 157 -0.40 -13.13 2.27
CA HIS A 157 0.82 -13.30 3.06
C HIS A 157 1.12 -14.80 3.28
N ASP A 158 2.35 -15.14 3.66
CA ASP A 158 2.81 -16.50 4.01
C ASP A 158 2.76 -17.58 2.91
N LEU A 159 2.52 -17.24 1.64
CA LEU A 159 2.60 -18.19 0.55
C LEU A 159 4.04 -18.49 0.13
N THR A 160 4.31 -19.77 -0.17
CA THR A 160 5.56 -20.19 -0.78
C THR A 160 5.68 -19.67 -2.22
N LYS A 161 6.90 -19.64 -2.74
CA LYS A 161 7.18 -19.25 -4.12
C LYS A 161 6.39 -20.08 -5.14
N GLU A 162 6.36 -21.38 -4.96
CA GLU A 162 5.66 -22.33 -5.84
C GLU A 162 4.15 -22.09 -5.83
N GLU A 163 3.57 -21.78 -4.69
CA GLU A 163 2.15 -21.42 -4.57
C GLU A 163 1.86 -20.10 -5.27
N ARG A 164 2.72 -19.08 -5.10
CA ARG A 164 2.60 -17.79 -5.80
C ARG A 164 2.67 -17.97 -7.33
N GLN A 165 3.62 -18.76 -7.82
CA GLN A 165 3.73 -19.06 -9.26
C GLN A 165 2.45 -19.71 -9.81
N LYS A 166 1.90 -20.69 -9.11
CA LYS A 166 0.63 -21.33 -9.49
C LYS A 166 -0.54 -20.32 -9.45
N ALA A 167 -0.59 -19.46 -8.44
CA ALA A 167 -1.65 -18.48 -8.30
C ALA A 167 -1.63 -17.43 -9.42
N TYR A 168 -0.45 -16.90 -9.78
CA TYR A 168 -0.32 -15.97 -10.91
C TYR A 168 -0.49 -16.64 -12.28
N ALA A 169 -0.27 -17.95 -12.39
CA ALA A 169 -0.53 -18.69 -13.63
C ALA A 169 -2.02 -18.92 -13.87
N ALA A 170 -2.88 -18.73 -12.88
CA ALA A 170 -4.33 -18.87 -13.00
C ALA A 170 -4.96 -17.82 -13.94
N ASP A 171 -6.15 -18.11 -14.49
CA ASP A 171 -6.88 -17.18 -15.36
C ASP A 171 -7.30 -15.92 -14.61
N ILE A 172 -7.70 -16.07 -13.32
CA ILE A 172 -8.11 -14.98 -12.43
C ILE A 172 -7.35 -15.16 -11.12
N THR A 173 -6.67 -14.08 -10.67
CA THR A 173 -5.90 -14.09 -9.43
C THR A 173 -6.45 -13.03 -8.48
N TYR A 174 -6.95 -13.46 -7.32
CA TYR A 174 -7.30 -12.57 -6.21
C TYR A 174 -6.07 -12.33 -5.34
N GLY A 175 -5.92 -11.12 -4.82
CA GLY A 175 -4.82 -10.85 -3.90
C GLY A 175 -4.89 -9.46 -3.29
N THR A 176 -3.99 -9.19 -2.34
CA THR A 176 -3.87 -7.87 -1.73
C THR A 176 -2.96 -6.97 -2.57
N ASN A 177 -3.26 -5.67 -2.55
CA ASN A 177 -2.46 -4.64 -3.20
C ASN A 177 -0.98 -4.72 -2.77
N ASN A 178 -0.74 -4.96 -1.49
CA ASN A 178 0.59 -5.01 -0.90
C ASN A 178 1.39 -6.21 -1.41
N GLU A 179 0.84 -7.42 -1.29
CA GLU A 179 1.54 -8.64 -1.70
C GLU A 179 1.83 -8.66 -3.20
N MET A 180 0.89 -8.19 -4.03
CA MET A 180 1.12 -8.09 -5.47
C MET A 180 2.22 -7.08 -5.81
N GLY A 181 2.28 -5.95 -5.12
CA GLY A 181 3.34 -4.96 -5.28
C GLY A 181 4.70 -5.45 -4.77
N PHE A 182 4.72 -6.21 -3.65
CA PHE A 182 5.97 -6.84 -3.18
C PHE A 182 6.45 -7.94 -4.09
N ASP A 183 5.55 -8.75 -4.64
CA ASP A 183 5.92 -9.76 -5.62
C ASP A 183 6.58 -9.12 -6.85
N TYR A 184 6.06 -7.95 -7.30
CA TYR A 184 6.72 -7.19 -8.36
C TYR A 184 8.14 -6.76 -7.98
N LEU A 185 8.33 -6.25 -6.77
CA LEU A 185 9.66 -5.85 -6.31
C LEU A 185 10.58 -7.07 -6.16
N ARG A 186 10.08 -8.18 -5.60
CA ARG A 186 10.84 -9.46 -5.47
C ARG A 186 11.26 -10.01 -6.82
N ASP A 187 10.37 -9.98 -7.81
CA ASP A 187 10.66 -10.44 -9.18
C ASP A 187 11.79 -9.60 -9.81
N ASN A 188 11.81 -8.30 -9.57
CA ASN A 188 12.86 -7.42 -10.06
C ASN A 188 14.20 -7.56 -9.29
N MET A 189 14.23 -8.31 -8.20
CA MET A 189 15.45 -8.69 -7.45
C MET A 189 15.81 -10.18 -7.63
N ALA A 190 15.06 -10.93 -8.46
CA ALA A 190 15.32 -12.33 -8.75
C ALA A 190 16.60 -12.50 -9.56
N ILE A 191 17.40 -13.50 -9.26
CA ILE A 191 18.66 -13.78 -9.97
C ILE A 191 18.57 -14.92 -10.99
N TYR A 192 17.44 -15.65 -10.95
CA TYR A 192 17.12 -16.69 -11.92
C TYR A 192 15.72 -16.52 -12.48
N ALA A 193 15.52 -16.80 -13.76
CA ALA A 193 14.21 -16.69 -14.41
C ALA A 193 13.12 -17.57 -13.76
N ASN A 194 13.49 -18.73 -13.23
CA ASN A 194 12.58 -19.63 -12.52
C ASN A 194 12.20 -19.12 -11.10
N GLU A 195 12.75 -18.01 -10.65
CA GLU A 195 12.34 -17.36 -9.41
C GLU A 195 11.18 -16.38 -9.60
N LEU A 196 10.95 -15.94 -10.82
CA LEU A 196 9.86 -15.03 -11.15
C LEU A 196 8.51 -15.68 -10.84
N VAL A 197 7.62 -14.91 -10.23
CA VAL A 197 6.27 -15.38 -9.87
C VAL A 197 5.19 -14.74 -10.74
N GLN A 198 5.35 -13.46 -11.12
CA GLN A 198 4.39 -12.72 -11.94
C GLN A 198 4.64 -12.96 -13.44
N ARG A 199 3.58 -13.08 -14.23
CA ARG A 199 3.67 -13.25 -15.70
C ARG A 199 3.38 -11.97 -16.49
N GLY A 200 2.98 -10.88 -15.84
CA GLY A 200 2.68 -9.59 -16.47
C GLY A 200 1.46 -8.90 -15.88
N HIS A 201 1.20 -7.66 -16.34
CA HIS A 201 0.16 -6.78 -15.83
C HIS A 201 -0.85 -6.46 -16.94
N ASN A 202 -1.82 -7.37 -17.16
CA ASN A 202 -2.80 -7.22 -18.23
C ASN A 202 -4.00 -6.39 -17.78
N PHE A 203 -4.83 -6.91 -16.86
CA PHE A 203 -6.02 -6.24 -16.36
C PHE A 203 -6.11 -6.35 -14.84
N ALA A 204 -6.35 -5.22 -14.17
CA ALA A 204 -6.65 -5.20 -12.75
C ALA A 204 -8.03 -4.58 -12.48
N ILE A 205 -8.78 -5.24 -11.59
CA ILE A 205 -10.02 -4.71 -10.99
C ILE A 205 -9.70 -4.46 -9.51
N VAL A 206 -9.71 -3.19 -9.10
CA VAL A 206 -9.39 -2.77 -7.75
C VAL A 206 -10.66 -2.58 -6.94
N ASP A 207 -10.87 -3.43 -5.92
CA ASP A 207 -11.97 -3.25 -4.97
C ASP A 207 -11.60 -2.21 -3.91
N GLU A 208 -12.57 -1.37 -3.52
CA GLU A 208 -12.32 -0.21 -2.66
C GLU A 208 -11.17 0.66 -3.21
N VAL A 209 -11.30 1.02 -4.49
CA VAL A 209 -10.27 1.71 -5.27
C VAL A 209 -9.79 3.03 -4.64
N ASP A 210 -10.66 3.73 -3.94
CA ASP A 210 -10.34 4.95 -3.21
C ASP A 210 -9.45 4.70 -2.00
N SER A 211 -9.57 3.54 -1.32
CA SER A 211 -8.65 3.16 -0.26
C SER A 211 -7.25 2.89 -0.80
N ILE A 212 -7.18 2.07 -1.84
CA ILE A 212 -5.90 1.59 -2.36
C ILE A 212 -5.17 2.69 -3.11
N LEU A 213 -5.86 3.40 -4.01
CA LEU A 213 -5.22 4.37 -4.91
C LEU A 213 -5.13 5.79 -4.36
N ILE A 214 -5.86 6.12 -3.29
CA ILE A 214 -5.81 7.45 -2.66
C ILE A 214 -5.22 7.37 -1.26
N ASP A 215 -5.83 6.60 -0.32
CA ASP A 215 -5.40 6.59 1.08
C ASP A 215 -4.04 5.92 1.26
N GLU A 216 -3.89 4.68 0.80
CA GLU A 216 -2.65 3.92 0.93
C GLU A 216 -1.54 4.41 -0.01
N ALA A 217 -1.90 5.13 -1.08
CA ALA A 217 -0.96 5.64 -2.08
C ALA A 217 -0.09 6.83 -1.60
N ARG A 218 -0.10 7.16 -0.32
CA ARG A 218 0.79 8.19 0.28
C ARG A 218 2.19 7.67 0.55
N THR A 219 2.33 6.38 0.80
CA THR A 219 3.62 5.73 1.10
C THR A 219 3.95 4.70 0.03
N PRO A 220 5.20 4.66 -0.45
CA PRO A 220 5.63 3.63 -1.38
C PRO A 220 5.76 2.26 -0.69
N LEU A 221 5.75 1.21 -1.50
CA LEU A 221 6.20 -0.11 -1.11
C LEU A 221 7.72 -0.13 -1.09
N ILE A 222 8.32 -0.63 -0.02
CA ILE A 222 9.77 -0.63 0.16
C ILE A 222 10.22 -2.01 0.64
N ILE A 223 11.19 -2.59 -0.05
CA ILE A 223 11.97 -3.72 0.46
C ILE A 223 13.26 -3.16 1.02
N SER A 224 13.53 -3.44 2.30
CA SER A 224 14.70 -2.96 3.00
C SER A 224 15.64 -4.09 3.37
N GLY A 225 16.93 -3.79 3.42
CA GLY A 225 17.98 -4.65 3.99
C GLY A 225 18.59 -4.04 5.24
N GLN A 226 19.46 -4.77 5.90
CA GLN A 226 20.19 -4.26 7.08
C GLN A 226 21.18 -3.17 6.65
N GLY A 227 21.13 -2.02 7.29
CA GLY A 227 22.08 -0.93 7.12
C GLY A 227 23.26 -1.04 8.09
N ASP A 228 24.32 -0.32 7.78
CA ASP A 228 25.59 -0.38 8.53
C ASP A 228 25.73 0.67 9.65
N LYS A 229 24.76 1.61 9.77
CA LYS A 229 24.85 2.77 10.66
C LYS A 229 24.64 2.40 12.15
N SER A 230 25.37 3.09 13.02
CA SER A 230 25.32 2.92 14.49
C SER A 230 24.02 3.45 15.09
N THR A 231 23.48 2.74 16.09
CA THR A 231 22.27 3.15 16.83
C THR A 231 22.53 4.16 17.95
N GLN A 232 23.78 4.41 18.33
CA GLN A 232 24.16 5.25 19.49
C GLN A 232 23.74 6.73 19.32
N LEU A 233 23.74 7.25 18.10
CA LEU A 233 23.36 8.65 17.84
C LEU A 233 21.88 8.92 18.14
N TYR A 234 20.99 7.92 17.99
CA TYR A 234 19.59 8.08 18.36
C TYR A 234 19.39 8.25 19.86
N ASP A 235 20.11 7.51 20.68
CA ASP A 235 20.06 7.65 22.14
C ASP A 235 20.60 9.02 22.59
N MET A 236 21.67 9.51 21.95
CA MET A 236 22.23 10.83 22.22
C MET A 236 21.27 11.96 21.80
N ALA A 237 20.68 11.84 20.62
CA ALA A 237 19.69 12.81 20.12
C ALA A 237 18.39 12.82 20.97
N ASP A 238 17.95 11.65 21.45
CA ASP A 238 16.84 11.54 22.40
C ASP A 238 17.16 12.26 23.73
N ALA A 239 18.37 11.99 24.29
CA ALA A 239 18.80 12.64 25.54
C ALA A 239 18.89 14.17 25.40
N PHE A 240 19.23 14.67 24.23
CA PHE A 240 19.22 16.08 23.89
C PHE A 240 17.80 16.62 23.77
N ALA A 241 16.98 16.00 22.92
CA ALA A 241 15.61 16.46 22.63
C ALA A 241 14.72 16.58 23.88
N ARG A 242 14.90 15.68 24.86
CA ARG A 242 14.19 15.76 26.18
C ARG A 242 14.47 17.02 26.98
N LYS A 243 15.58 17.69 26.76
CA LYS A 243 15.97 18.88 27.49
C LYS A 243 15.46 20.15 26.82
N LEU A 244 14.96 20.06 25.61
CA LEU A 244 14.51 21.18 24.80
C LEU A 244 13.11 21.66 25.18
N LYS A 245 12.92 22.97 25.13
CA LYS A 245 11.65 23.65 25.39
C LYS A 245 10.88 23.79 24.07
N ARG A 246 9.67 23.22 24.03
CA ARG A 246 8.76 23.22 22.87
C ARG A 246 7.92 24.51 22.85
N PHE A 247 7.69 25.06 21.67
CA PHE A 247 6.62 25.98 21.35
C PHE A 247 5.77 25.43 20.24
N THR A 248 4.44 25.55 20.34
CA THR A 248 3.51 25.03 19.30
C THR A 248 2.77 26.20 18.69
N ILE A 249 2.86 26.33 17.37
CA ILE A 249 2.08 27.30 16.61
C ILE A 249 0.74 26.63 16.27
N VAL A 250 -0.35 27.29 16.66
CA VAL A 250 -1.73 26.85 16.39
C VAL A 250 -2.34 27.63 15.23
N GLU A 251 -1.86 28.86 14.98
CA GLU A 251 -2.36 29.76 13.96
C GLU A 251 -1.26 30.14 12.97
N THR A 252 -1.59 30.13 11.68
CA THR A 252 -0.75 30.62 10.62
C THR A 252 -1.30 31.95 10.10
N ASP A 253 -1.00 33.04 10.77
CA ASP A 253 -0.76 34.27 10.03
C ASP A 253 0.75 34.37 9.75
N ALA A 254 1.09 34.26 8.48
CA ALA A 254 2.46 34.24 7.95
C ALA A 254 3.20 35.59 8.13
N LYS A 255 3.10 36.21 9.26
CA LYS A 255 3.74 37.50 9.59
C LYS A 255 4.42 37.57 10.95
N GLU A 256 4.34 36.52 11.74
CA GLU A 256 5.24 36.38 12.89
C GLU A 256 6.45 35.56 12.48
N GLU A 257 7.21 36.11 11.52
CA GLU A 257 8.61 35.77 11.32
C GLU A 257 9.32 35.95 12.65
N GLU A 258 9.91 34.83 13.14
CA GLU A 258 10.95 34.81 14.16
C GLU A 258 10.94 36.00 15.13
N ASP A 259 10.07 35.95 16.13
CA ASP A 259 10.26 36.79 17.29
C ASP A 259 11.60 36.38 17.95
N PRO A 260 12.66 37.17 17.85
CA PRO A 260 13.96 36.85 18.43
C PRO A 260 13.91 36.66 19.96
N ASN A 261 12.78 36.95 20.59
CA ASN A 261 12.52 36.75 22.01
C ASN A 261 11.70 35.51 22.34
N LEU A 262 11.46 34.60 21.34
CA LEU A 262 10.73 33.37 21.59
C LEU A 262 11.51 32.49 22.59
N ASP A 263 10.95 32.31 23.81
CA ASP A 263 11.55 31.48 24.87
C ASP A 263 11.31 29.96 24.60
N ALA A 264 11.73 29.50 23.42
CA ALA A 264 11.63 28.13 23.00
C ALA A 264 12.89 27.68 22.24
N ASP A 265 13.17 26.40 22.29
CA ASP A 265 14.32 25.79 21.62
C ASP A 265 13.94 25.15 20.26
N TYR A 266 12.68 24.75 20.11
CA TYR A 266 12.12 24.32 18.83
C TYR A 266 10.65 24.68 18.72
N VAL A 267 10.22 24.83 17.47
CA VAL A 267 8.85 25.20 17.09
C VAL A 267 8.18 24.05 16.38
N VAL A 268 6.95 23.76 16.77
CA VAL A 268 6.10 22.74 16.14
C VAL A 268 4.93 23.43 15.46
N ASP A 269 4.81 23.26 14.16
CA ASP A 269 3.63 23.63 13.38
C ASP A 269 2.74 22.38 13.21
N GLU A 270 1.68 22.29 14.01
CA GLU A 270 0.75 21.15 13.96
C GLU A 270 -0.01 21.09 12.62
N LYS A 271 -0.29 22.23 12.00
CA LYS A 271 -1.01 22.32 10.73
C LYS A 271 -0.14 21.86 9.56
N ALA A 272 1.13 22.26 9.54
CA ALA A 272 2.08 21.82 8.52
C ALA A 272 2.69 20.45 8.83
N LYS A 273 2.53 19.92 10.04
CA LYS A 273 3.20 18.72 10.57
C LYS A 273 4.74 18.85 10.42
N THR A 274 5.28 20.03 10.75
CA THR A 274 6.72 20.32 10.69
C THR A 274 7.27 20.74 12.05
N VAL A 275 8.56 20.48 12.23
CA VAL A 275 9.30 20.86 13.44
C VAL A 275 10.63 21.48 13.04
N THR A 276 10.96 22.61 13.63
CA THR A 276 12.20 23.36 13.33
C THR A 276 12.89 23.82 14.61
N LEU A 277 14.22 23.70 14.65
CA LEU A 277 15.02 24.29 15.73
C LEU A 277 15.04 25.80 15.59
N THR A 278 14.93 26.50 16.71
CA THR A 278 15.22 27.94 16.78
C THR A 278 16.74 28.21 16.86
N ALA A 279 17.17 29.42 16.63
CA ALA A 279 18.57 29.82 16.82
C ALA A 279 19.13 29.42 18.21
N ARG A 280 18.30 29.49 19.24
CA ARG A 280 18.63 29.06 20.60
C ARG A 280 18.76 27.54 20.69
N GLY A 281 17.90 26.78 19.99
CA GLY A 281 17.97 25.35 19.93
C GLY A 281 19.23 24.87 19.20
N ILE A 282 19.61 25.54 18.12
CA ILE A 282 20.85 25.28 17.37
C ILE A 282 22.07 25.51 18.29
N ALA A 283 22.15 26.63 18.97
CA ALA A 283 23.27 26.91 19.88
C ALA A 283 23.41 25.86 21.02
N LYS A 284 22.27 25.36 21.55
CA LYS A 284 22.29 24.27 22.54
C LYS A 284 22.73 22.95 21.92
N ALA A 285 22.38 22.68 20.66
CA ALA A 285 22.80 21.48 19.94
C ALA A 285 24.33 21.50 19.72
N GLU A 286 24.86 22.61 19.27
CA GLU A 286 26.29 22.83 19.09
C GLU A 286 27.06 22.63 20.39
N GLU A 287 26.58 23.19 21.50
CA GLU A 287 27.17 22.99 22.82
C GLU A 287 27.09 21.52 23.28
N PHE A 288 25.94 20.85 23.11
CA PHE A 288 25.74 19.50 23.59
C PHE A 288 26.55 18.46 22.81
N PHE A 289 26.68 18.63 21.50
CA PHE A 289 27.41 17.71 20.61
C PHE A 289 28.86 18.16 20.37
N HIS A 290 29.30 19.27 20.98
CA HIS A 290 30.64 19.86 20.83
C HIS A 290 30.97 20.17 19.36
N LEU A 291 30.08 20.85 18.68
CA LEU A 291 30.18 21.25 17.27
C LEU A 291 30.45 22.75 17.17
N ASP A 292 31.24 23.14 16.18
CA ASP A 292 31.46 24.58 15.89
C ASP A 292 30.27 25.17 15.13
N ASN A 293 29.65 24.39 14.21
CA ASN A 293 28.51 24.80 13.43
C ASN A 293 27.67 23.56 13.04
N LEU A 294 26.42 23.52 13.48
CA LEU A 294 25.49 22.42 13.16
C LEU A 294 25.15 22.36 11.66
N GLY A 295 25.23 23.49 10.95
CA GLY A 295 24.92 23.59 9.52
C GLY A 295 26.03 23.12 8.58
N ASP A 296 27.18 22.73 9.06
CA ASP A 296 28.27 22.24 8.23
C ASP A 296 27.95 20.87 7.63
N PRO A 297 28.34 20.61 6.36
CA PRO A 297 28.07 19.32 5.69
C PRO A 297 28.61 18.11 6.47
N GLU A 298 29.71 18.25 7.18
CA GLU A 298 30.29 17.20 8.02
C GLU A 298 29.39 16.81 9.20
N ASN A 299 28.56 17.75 9.67
CA ASN A 299 27.64 17.57 10.80
C ASN A 299 26.22 17.16 10.37
N SER A 300 26.00 16.94 9.07
CA SER A 300 24.67 16.62 8.50
C SER A 300 24.03 15.39 9.15
N THR A 301 24.80 14.37 9.49
CA THR A 301 24.33 13.15 10.17
C THR A 301 23.79 13.49 11.57
N ILE A 302 24.50 14.30 12.35
CA ILE A 302 24.05 14.70 13.70
C ILE A 302 22.81 15.58 13.60
N SER A 303 22.81 16.54 12.70
CA SER A 303 21.67 17.42 12.40
C SER A 303 20.43 16.59 12.03
N HIS A 304 20.58 15.55 11.19
CA HIS A 304 19.52 14.63 10.85
C HIS A 304 18.94 13.92 12.08
N HIS A 305 19.77 13.32 12.93
CA HIS A 305 19.31 12.61 14.14
C HIS A 305 18.59 13.55 15.12
N ILE A 306 19.09 14.78 15.29
CA ILE A 306 18.43 15.80 16.12
C ILE A 306 17.05 16.12 15.55
N ASN A 307 16.95 16.35 14.24
CA ASN A 307 15.68 16.65 13.57
C ASN A 307 14.66 15.52 13.73
N GLN A 308 15.08 14.25 13.59
CA GLN A 308 14.19 13.11 13.83
C GLN A 308 13.77 12.99 15.30
N ALA A 309 14.68 13.26 16.24
CA ALA A 309 14.35 13.24 17.66
C ALA A 309 13.32 14.32 18.02
N ILE A 310 13.51 15.59 17.61
CA ILE A 310 12.53 16.65 17.88
C ILE A 310 11.20 16.41 17.16
N ARG A 311 11.21 15.77 15.98
CA ARG A 311 10.00 15.34 15.25
C ARG A 311 9.25 14.28 16.03
N ALA A 312 9.95 13.27 16.59
CA ALA A 312 9.37 12.25 17.44
C ALA A 312 8.68 12.83 18.69
N TYR A 313 9.25 13.87 19.30
CA TYR A 313 8.67 14.57 20.46
C TYR A 313 7.59 15.58 20.09
N GLY A 314 7.76 16.28 18.97
CA GLY A 314 6.89 17.38 18.55
C GLY A 314 5.58 16.93 17.94
N ILE A 315 5.62 15.93 17.05
CA ILE A 315 4.49 15.54 16.21
C ILE A 315 3.96 14.17 16.61
N MET A 316 4.83 13.17 16.84
CA MET A 316 4.40 11.79 17.00
C MET A 316 3.80 11.53 18.39
N LYS A 317 2.52 11.19 18.43
CA LYS A 317 1.75 10.96 19.67
C LYS A 317 1.53 9.45 19.87
N ARG A 318 1.83 8.97 21.07
CA ARG A 318 1.54 7.61 21.48
C ARG A 318 0.03 7.38 21.54
N ASP A 319 -0.42 6.18 21.20
CA ASP A 319 -1.82 5.75 21.09
C ASP A 319 -2.67 6.52 20.03
N VAL A 320 -2.01 7.37 19.22
CA VAL A 320 -2.59 8.04 18.04
C VAL A 320 -1.84 7.62 16.78
N ASP A 321 -0.53 7.91 16.71
CA ASP A 321 0.31 7.60 15.55
C ASP A 321 1.00 6.25 15.67
N TYR A 322 1.25 5.79 16.89
CA TYR A 322 1.88 4.49 17.19
C TYR A 322 1.46 3.97 18.57
N VAL A 323 1.59 2.65 18.75
CA VAL A 323 1.45 1.99 20.05
C VAL A 323 2.74 1.26 20.41
N VAL A 324 2.96 1.07 21.71
CA VAL A 324 4.06 0.25 22.23
C VAL A 324 3.48 -1.09 22.70
N LYS A 325 3.85 -2.19 22.05
CA LYS A 325 3.37 -3.53 22.39
C LYS A 325 4.55 -4.52 22.34
N ASP A 326 4.67 -5.35 23.34
CA ASP A 326 5.71 -6.39 23.44
C ASP A 326 7.16 -5.89 23.28
N GLY A 327 7.42 -4.62 23.64
CA GLY A 327 8.73 -3.98 23.50
C GLY A 327 9.05 -3.52 22.09
N GLU A 328 8.06 -3.44 21.19
CA GLU A 328 8.18 -2.94 19.83
C GLU A 328 7.24 -1.75 19.60
N ILE A 329 7.66 -0.84 18.73
CA ILE A 329 6.82 0.25 18.23
C ILE A 329 6.00 -0.28 17.05
N ILE A 330 4.68 -0.15 17.13
CA ILE A 330 3.77 -0.53 16.05
C ILE A 330 3.05 0.73 15.57
N ILE A 331 3.12 1.00 14.29
CA ILE A 331 2.46 2.15 13.68
C ILE A 331 0.94 1.96 13.71
N VAL A 332 0.21 3.03 13.98
CA VAL A 332 -1.25 3.10 13.81
C VAL A 332 -1.51 3.83 12.49
N ASP A 333 -2.27 3.22 11.61
CA ASP A 333 -2.66 3.88 10.37
C ASP A 333 -3.61 5.05 10.65
N GLU A 334 -3.23 6.22 10.21
CA GLU A 334 -3.98 7.47 10.42
C GLU A 334 -5.42 7.41 9.87
N PHE A 335 -5.64 6.61 8.81
CA PHE A 335 -6.95 6.53 8.13
C PHE A 335 -7.81 5.39 8.66
N THR A 336 -7.23 4.21 8.82
CA THR A 336 -7.97 3.02 9.23
C THR A 336 -7.95 2.82 10.74
N GLY A 337 -7.03 3.48 11.45
CA GLY A 337 -6.79 3.28 12.87
C GLY A 337 -6.27 1.89 13.21
N ARG A 338 -5.79 1.13 12.21
CA ARG A 338 -5.30 -0.24 12.37
C ARG A 338 -3.83 -0.29 12.75
N LEU A 339 -3.44 -1.33 13.48
CA LEU A 339 -2.05 -1.61 13.81
C LEU A 339 -1.33 -2.17 12.58
N MET A 340 -0.24 -1.54 12.22
CA MET A 340 0.59 -1.92 11.08
C MET A 340 1.81 -2.69 11.56
N TYR A 341 1.67 -4.00 11.69
CA TYR A 341 2.78 -4.87 12.09
C TYR A 341 3.84 -4.96 10.98
N GLY A 342 5.10 -4.99 11.40
CA GLY A 342 6.24 -5.10 10.47
C GLY A 342 6.59 -3.82 9.71
N ARG A 343 5.81 -2.75 9.88
CA ARG A 343 6.08 -1.43 9.30
C ARG A 343 6.98 -0.59 10.17
N ARG A 344 7.78 0.23 9.51
CA ARG A 344 8.64 1.21 10.19
C ARG A 344 8.53 2.56 9.49
N TYR A 345 8.57 3.64 10.25
CA TYR A 345 8.73 4.97 9.67
C TYR A 345 10.11 5.07 9.01
N SER A 346 10.18 5.73 7.87
CA SER A 346 11.41 5.97 7.12
C SER A 346 12.32 7.01 7.77
N GLU A 347 13.52 7.14 7.24
CA GLU A 347 14.46 8.23 7.55
C GLU A 347 14.89 8.30 9.02
N GLY A 348 14.92 7.18 9.72
CA GLY A 348 15.33 7.16 11.12
C GLY A 348 14.26 7.62 12.13
N LEU A 349 13.08 8.06 11.67
CA LEU A 349 12.00 8.48 12.58
C LEU A 349 11.54 7.34 13.48
N HIS A 350 11.47 6.10 12.96
CA HIS A 350 11.09 4.94 13.77
C HIS A 350 12.08 4.69 14.90
N GLN A 351 13.38 4.77 14.62
CA GLN A 351 14.45 4.65 15.59
C GLN A 351 14.41 5.79 16.63
N ALA A 352 14.08 7.01 16.20
CA ALA A 352 13.90 8.14 17.11
C ALA A 352 12.71 7.93 18.06
N ILE A 353 11.62 7.28 17.58
CA ILE A 353 10.48 6.91 18.43
C ILE A 353 10.86 5.74 19.35
N GLU A 354 11.60 4.74 18.86
CA GLU A 354 12.14 3.66 19.70
C GLU A 354 12.98 4.21 20.85
N ALA A 355 13.90 5.16 20.59
CA ALA A 355 14.69 5.85 21.60
C ALA A 355 13.81 6.65 22.58
N LYS A 356 12.81 7.40 22.07
CA LYS A 356 11.84 8.14 22.88
C LYS A 356 11.10 7.26 23.86
N GLU A 357 10.61 6.10 23.43
CA GLU A 357 9.83 5.16 24.24
C GLU A 357 10.71 4.18 25.04
N LYS A 358 12.05 4.30 24.91
CA LYS A 358 13.04 3.45 25.60
C LYS A 358 12.90 1.96 25.30
N VAL A 359 12.49 1.64 24.09
CA VAL A 359 12.58 0.29 23.55
C VAL A 359 13.91 0.10 22.84
N GLN A 360 14.28 -1.14 22.52
CA GLN A 360 15.54 -1.40 21.86
C GLN A 360 15.56 -0.75 20.47
N VAL A 361 16.48 0.21 20.25
CA VAL A 361 16.67 0.86 18.96
C VAL A 361 17.24 -0.15 17.96
N GLN A 362 16.52 -0.39 16.89
CA GLN A 362 16.92 -1.26 15.79
C GLN A 362 17.84 -0.52 14.83
N ARG A 363 18.70 -1.26 14.10
CA ARG A 363 19.55 -0.66 13.06
C ARG A 363 18.70 0.02 11.98
N GLU A 364 19.25 1.06 11.36
CA GLU A 364 18.65 1.64 10.17
C GLU A 364 18.55 0.57 9.06
N SER A 365 17.54 0.69 8.25
CA SER A 365 17.34 -0.17 7.08
C SER A 365 17.77 0.58 5.82
N LYS A 366 18.52 -0.09 4.95
CA LYS A 366 18.86 0.40 3.61
C LYS A 366 17.75 0.02 2.64
N THR A 367 17.29 0.96 1.79
CA THR A 367 16.28 0.69 0.78
C THR A 367 16.90 -0.13 -0.36
N LEU A 368 16.37 -1.33 -0.61
CA LEU A 368 16.83 -2.22 -1.68
C LEU A 368 16.00 -2.09 -2.95
N ALA A 369 14.70 -1.93 -2.79
CA ALA A 369 13.77 -1.72 -3.89
C ALA A 369 12.56 -0.93 -3.40
N THR A 370 12.01 -0.08 -4.26
CA THR A 370 10.82 0.71 -3.94
C THR A 370 9.96 0.94 -5.17
N ILE A 371 8.65 1.05 -4.97
CA ILE A 371 7.69 1.50 -5.97
C ILE A 371 6.50 2.15 -5.28
N THR A 372 5.97 3.24 -5.86
CA THR A 372 4.69 3.80 -5.40
C THR A 372 3.52 2.98 -5.93
N PHE A 373 2.38 2.96 -5.21
CA PHE A 373 1.17 2.32 -5.70
C PHE A 373 0.73 2.92 -7.04
N GLN A 374 0.87 4.24 -7.20
CA GLN A 374 0.54 4.92 -8.43
C GLN A 374 1.29 4.32 -9.63
N ASN A 375 2.61 4.17 -9.51
CA ASN A 375 3.43 3.60 -10.57
C ASN A 375 3.23 2.11 -10.75
N TYR A 376 2.99 1.36 -9.66
CA TYR A 376 2.66 -0.06 -9.75
C TYR A 376 1.37 -0.30 -10.55
N PHE A 377 0.27 0.38 -10.23
CA PHE A 377 -1.01 0.18 -10.93
C PHE A 377 -1.01 0.73 -12.35
N ARG A 378 -0.12 1.67 -12.68
CA ARG A 378 0.10 2.12 -14.05
C ARG A 378 0.77 1.10 -14.97
N LEU A 379 1.36 0.02 -14.40
CA LEU A 379 1.91 -1.08 -15.20
C LEU A 379 0.84 -1.90 -15.90
N TYR A 380 -0.39 -1.89 -15.40
CA TYR A 380 -1.48 -2.63 -16.02
C TYR A 380 -1.91 -2.01 -17.33
N SER A 381 -2.05 -2.85 -18.36
CA SER A 381 -2.55 -2.42 -19.68
C SER A 381 -3.97 -1.89 -19.60
N LYS A 382 -4.78 -2.43 -18.69
CA LYS A 382 -6.13 -1.99 -18.37
C LYS A 382 -6.33 -1.99 -16.86
N LEU A 383 -6.80 -0.87 -16.32
CA LEU A 383 -7.09 -0.67 -14.90
C LEU A 383 -8.55 -0.28 -14.75
N SER A 384 -9.23 -0.85 -13.78
CA SER A 384 -10.56 -0.42 -13.36
C SER A 384 -10.70 -0.52 -11.85
N GLY A 385 -11.72 0.12 -11.30
CA GLY A 385 -11.95 0.10 -9.88
C GLY A 385 -13.41 0.26 -9.50
N MET A 386 -13.72 -0.13 -8.28
CA MET A 386 -15.07 0.03 -7.72
C MET A 386 -15.00 0.50 -6.27
N THR A 387 -15.91 1.40 -5.91
CA THR A 387 -16.08 1.89 -4.53
C THR A 387 -17.46 2.56 -4.41
N GLY A 388 -17.85 2.92 -3.19
CA GLY A 388 -19.10 3.69 -2.93
C GLY A 388 -18.90 5.20 -2.91
N THR A 389 -17.68 5.72 -3.06
CA THR A 389 -17.31 7.10 -2.72
C THR A 389 -16.18 7.69 -3.57
N ALA A 390 -16.10 7.39 -4.86
CA ALA A 390 -15.02 7.87 -5.73
C ALA A 390 -15.19 9.33 -6.20
N LEU A 391 -16.43 9.80 -6.38
CA LEU A 391 -16.74 11.06 -7.07
C LEU A 391 -16.12 12.30 -6.39
N THR A 392 -15.87 12.24 -5.09
CA THR A 392 -15.20 13.33 -4.36
C THR A 392 -13.74 13.52 -4.77
N GLU A 393 -13.11 12.50 -5.32
CA GLU A 393 -11.70 12.45 -5.74
C GLU A 393 -11.54 12.30 -7.26
N GLU A 394 -12.58 12.69 -8.04
CA GLU A 394 -12.62 12.55 -9.51
C GLU A 394 -11.40 13.19 -10.18
N GLU A 395 -10.99 14.39 -9.74
CA GLU A 395 -9.86 15.11 -10.29
C GLU A 395 -8.54 14.31 -10.10
N GLU A 396 -8.36 13.67 -8.96
CA GLU A 396 -7.17 12.87 -8.66
C GLU A 396 -7.14 11.59 -9.50
N PHE A 397 -8.25 10.86 -9.60
CA PHE A 397 -8.34 9.66 -10.44
C PHE A 397 -8.08 9.97 -11.92
N ALA A 398 -8.65 11.07 -12.42
CA ALA A 398 -8.42 11.50 -13.81
C ALA A 398 -6.97 11.93 -14.06
N THR A 399 -6.37 12.70 -13.14
CA THR A 399 -5.03 13.27 -13.31
C THR A 399 -3.94 12.21 -13.17
N ILE A 400 -4.01 11.37 -12.13
CA ILE A 400 -2.96 10.41 -11.79
C ILE A 400 -3.11 9.12 -12.57
N TYR A 401 -4.31 8.53 -12.57
CA TYR A 401 -4.55 7.19 -13.10
C TYR A 401 -5.23 7.19 -14.47
N LYS A 402 -5.68 8.35 -14.95
CA LYS A 402 -6.48 8.52 -16.19
C LYS A 402 -7.76 7.69 -16.16
N LEU A 403 -8.34 7.55 -14.98
CA LEU A 403 -9.61 6.86 -14.76
C LEU A 403 -10.72 7.90 -14.60
N ASP A 404 -11.82 7.73 -15.30
CA ASP A 404 -13.05 8.46 -15.08
C ASP A 404 -14.06 7.65 -14.25
N ILE A 405 -15.02 8.34 -13.66
CA ILE A 405 -15.97 7.77 -12.73
C ILE A 405 -17.36 7.77 -13.31
N VAL A 406 -18.05 6.64 -13.24
CA VAL A 406 -19.46 6.52 -13.57
C VAL A 406 -20.24 6.17 -12.31
N GLU A 407 -21.13 7.07 -11.91
CA GLU A 407 -22.04 6.85 -10.78
C GLU A 407 -23.19 5.95 -11.23
N ILE A 408 -23.29 4.76 -10.59
CA ILE A 408 -24.29 3.75 -10.93
C ILE A 408 -25.51 3.90 -10.01
N PRO A 409 -26.72 3.92 -10.54
CA PRO A 409 -27.91 4.03 -9.72
C PRO A 409 -28.05 2.81 -8.81
N THR A 410 -28.64 3.02 -7.63
CA THR A 410 -28.93 1.94 -6.69
C THR A 410 -30.09 1.07 -7.20
N ASN A 411 -30.06 -0.24 -6.88
CA ASN A 411 -31.11 -1.18 -7.26
C ASN A 411 -32.47 -0.80 -6.64
N ARG A 412 -32.46 -0.27 -5.41
CA ARG A 412 -33.65 0.28 -4.74
C ARG A 412 -33.38 1.71 -4.30
N PRO A 413 -34.40 2.59 -4.27
CA PRO A 413 -34.22 3.95 -3.78
C PRO A 413 -33.68 3.97 -2.35
N ILE A 414 -32.78 4.93 -2.07
CA ILE A 414 -32.22 5.13 -0.73
C ILE A 414 -33.33 5.68 0.18
N ALA A 415 -33.67 4.93 1.24
CA ALA A 415 -34.63 5.33 2.26
C ALA A 415 -34.00 6.02 3.49
N ARG A 416 -32.64 6.10 3.53
CA ARG A 416 -31.89 6.71 4.62
C ARG A 416 -32.12 8.21 4.70
N ILE A 417 -32.23 8.71 5.93
CA ILE A 417 -32.37 10.15 6.24
C ILE A 417 -31.02 10.65 6.76
N ASP A 418 -30.42 11.59 6.03
CA ASP A 418 -29.20 12.26 6.44
C ASP A 418 -29.56 13.64 7.04
N TYR A 419 -29.45 13.76 8.38
CA TYR A 419 -29.71 15.02 9.09
C TYR A 419 -28.58 16.02 8.92
N ASP A 420 -28.88 17.31 9.05
CA ASP A 420 -27.90 18.37 9.10
C ASP A 420 -26.98 18.22 10.33
N ASP A 421 -25.76 18.74 10.23
CA ASP A 421 -24.76 18.68 11.30
C ASP A 421 -25.23 19.50 12.53
N SER A 422 -25.02 18.96 13.73
CA SER A 422 -25.23 19.67 14.99
C SER A 422 -23.88 20.17 15.51
N VAL A 423 -23.69 21.49 15.52
CA VAL A 423 -22.41 22.11 15.92
C VAL A 423 -22.50 22.63 17.34
N TYR A 424 -21.51 22.35 18.16
CA TYR A 424 -21.40 22.77 19.55
C TYR A 424 -20.15 23.62 19.78
N LYS A 425 -20.18 24.47 20.82
CA LYS A 425 -19.06 25.32 21.16
C LYS A 425 -17.87 24.51 21.67
N THR A 426 -18.11 23.52 22.54
CA THR A 426 -17.08 22.72 23.21
C THR A 426 -17.25 21.23 22.93
N GLU A 427 -16.14 20.45 23.05
CA GLU A 427 -16.18 19.00 22.96
C GLU A 427 -17.08 18.39 24.06
N ASN A 428 -17.06 18.94 25.27
CA ASN A 428 -17.90 18.46 26.35
C ASN A 428 -19.41 18.61 26.06
N GLY A 429 -19.83 19.74 25.49
CA GLY A 429 -21.21 19.96 25.05
C GLY A 429 -21.61 18.97 23.97
N LYS A 430 -20.72 18.73 22.99
CA LYS A 430 -20.87 17.71 21.94
C LYS A 430 -21.11 16.31 22.51
N TYR A 431 -20.24 15.86 23.44
CA TYR A 431 -20.36 14.51 24.01
C TYR A 431 -21.64 14.34 24.83
N ARG A 432 -22.07 15.36 25.58
CA ARG A 432 -23.37 15.33 26.27
C ARG A 432 -24.54 15.15 25.29
N ALA A 433 -24.51 15.85 24.16
CA ALA A 433 -25.53 15.71 23.12
C ALA A 433 -25.50 14.33 22.43
N VAL A 434 -24.33 13.79 22.12
CA VAL A 434 -24.17 12.43 21.59
C VAL A 434 -24.75 11.40 22.55
N ILE A 435 -24.42 11.48 23.84
CA ILE A 435 -24.92 10.55 24.88
C ILE A 435 -26.45 10.65 24.96
N LYS A 436 -27.00 11.86 24.93
CA LYS A 436 -28.46 12.05 24.91
C LYS A 436 -29.12 11.38 23.72
N GLN A 437 -28.57 11.54 22.52
CA GLN A 437 -29.09 10.92 21.31
C GLN A 437 -29.01 9.40 21.39
N VAL A 438 -27.88 8.85 21.87
CA VAL A 438 -27.70 7.41 22.07
C VAL A 438 -28.75 6.85 23.06
N LYS A 439 -29.03 7.58 24.17
CA LYS A 439 -30.09 7.21 25.14
C LYS A 439 -31.47 7.16 24.49
N GLU A 440 -31.80 8.17 23.68
CA GLU A 440 -33.09 8.23 22.99
C GLU A 440 -33.27 7.08 21.99
N CYS A 441 -32.23 6.75 21.23
CA CYS A 441 -32.25 5.62 20.29
C CYS A 441 -32.33 4.28 21.03
N HIS A 442 -31.50 4.09 22.05
CA HIS A 442 -31.47 2.86 22.84
C HIS A 442 -32.84 2.60 23.53
N ALA A 443 -33.48 3.66 24.06
CA ALA A 443 -34.81 3.54 24.66
C ALA A 443 -35.90 3.11 23.66
N LYS A 444 -35.78 3.46 22.37
CA LYS A 444 -36.64 3.01 21.27
C LYS A 444 -36.28 1.60 20.78
N GLY A 445 -35.12 1.07 21.16
CA GLY A 445 -34.56 -0.15 20.60
C GLY A 445 -33.88 0.01 19.24
N GLN A 446 -33.64 1.24 18.79
CA GLN A 446 -32.93 1.54 17.57
C GLN A 446 -31.42 1.29 17.74
N PRO A 447 -30.78 0.47 16.91
CA PRO A 447 -29.34 0.26 16.98
C PRO A 447 -28.57 1.53 16.59
N VAL A 448 -27.47 1.78 17.30
CA VAL A 448 -26.62 2.97 17.08
C VAL A 448 -25.18 2.57 16.83
N LEU A 449 -24.59 3.10 15.77
CA LEU A 449 -23.17 3.04 15.53
C LEU A 449 -22.56 4.45 15.65
N VAL A 450 -21.67 4.64 16.61
CA VAL A 450 -20.98 5.91 16.84
C VAL A 450 -19.58 5.82 16.24
N GLY A 451 -19.29 6.65 15.25
CA GLY A 451 -17.97 6.78 14.62
C GLY A 451 -17.11 7.82 15.34
N THR A 452 -15.88 7.46 15.68
CA THR A 452 -14.88 8.34 16.31
C THR A 452 -13.60 8.37 15.47
N VAL A 453 -12.83 9.47 15.52
CA VAL A 453 -11.63 9.64 14.69
C VAL A 453 -10.37 9.02 15.32
N SER A 454 -10.33 8.79 16.63
CA SER A 454 -9.17 8.21 17.32
C SER A 454 -9.56 7.15 18.34
N ILE A 455 -8.58 6.31 18.72
CA ILE A 455 -8.74 5.28 19.76
C ILE A 455 -9.04 5.93 21.11
N GLU A 456 -8.37 7.04 21.42
CA GLU A 456 -8.55 7.78 22.68
C GLU A 456 -10.00 8.28 22.82
N LYS A 457 -10.53 8.94 21.78
CA LYS A 457 -11.94 9.42 21.76
C LYS A 457 -12.93 8.27 21.78
N ASN A 458 -12.60 7.11 21.18
CA ASN A 458 -13.39 5.90 21.23
C ASN A 458 -13.52 5.37 22.68
N GLU A 459 -12.39 5.22 23.38
CA GLU A 459 -12.36 4.76 24.75
C GLU A 459 -13.04 5.75 25.71
N LEU A 460 -12.78 7.05 25.54
CA LEU A 460 -13.43 8.12 26.33
C LEU A 460 -14.96 8.05 26.23
N LEU A 461 -15.48 8.01 25.01
CA LEU A 461 -16.93 7.94 24.78
C LEU A 461 -17.53 6.65 25.34
N GLY A 462 -16.83 5.52 25.21
CA GLY A 462 -17.23 4.25 25.81
C GLY A 462 -17.37 4.33 27.32
N HIS A 463 -16.40 4.95 28.00
CA HIS A 463 -16.45 5.18 29.45
C HIS A 463 -17.59 6.12 29.85
N LEU A 464 -17.84 7.18 29.07
CA LEU A 464 -18.94 8.09 29.34
C LEU A 464 -20.31 7.39 29.20
N LEU A 465 -20.52 6.57 28.19
CA LEU A 465 -21.73 5.77 27.98
C LEU A 465 -21.96 4.76 29.11
N GLN A 466 -20.89 4.07 29.54
CA GLN A 466 -20.96 3.13 30.65
C GLN A 466 -21.35 3.80 31.98
N ARG A 467 -20.85 5.00 32.26
CA ARG A 467 -21.25 5.80 33.42
C ARG A 467 -22.74 6.14 33.43
N GLU A 468 -23.32 6.30 32.25
CA GLU A 468 -24.73 6.58 32.04
C GLU A 468 -25.62 5.30 32.00
N GLY A 469 -25.02 4.12 32.27
CA GLY A 469 -25.71 2.85 32.35
C GLY A 469 -25.97 2.18 31.00
N ILE A 470 -25.36 2.65 29.90
CA ILE A 470 -25.49 2.07 28.56
C ILE A 470 -24.33 1.11 28.33
N GLN A 471 -24.66 -0.18 28.09
CA GLN A 471 -23.67 -1.13 27.63
C GLN A 471 -23.35 -0.89 26.16
N CYS A 472 -22.10 -0.70 25.82
CA CYS A 472 -21.65 -0.49 24.46
C CYS A 472 -20.48 -1.42 24.10
N ASN A 473 -20.40 -1.80 22.83
CA ASN A 473 -19.29 -2.53 22.28
C ASN A 473 -18.26 -1.52 21.73
N LEU A 474 -16.99 -1.66 22.16
CA LEU A 474 -15.90 -0.82 21.67
C LEU A 474 -15.14 -1.55 20.57
N LEU A 475 -14.99 -0.87 19.44
CA LEU A 475 -14.32 -1.37 18.25
C LEU A 475 -13.19 -0.43 17.89
N ASN A 476 -11.96 -0.86 18.13
CA ASN A 476 -10.75 -0.12 17.83
C ASN A 476 -9.60 -1.09 17.50
N ALA A 477 -8.45 -0.56 17.05
CA ALA A 477 -7.31 -1.35 16.65
C ALA A 477 -6.75 -2.31 17.72
N LYS A 478 -6.99 -2.03 19.00
CA LYS A 478 -6.55 -2.90 20.10
C LYS A 478 -7.34 -4.23 20.14
N ASN A 479 -8.57 -4.25 19.59
CA ASN A 479 -9.50 -5.39 19.60
C ASN A 479 -9.71 -6.01 18.22
N HIS A 480 -8.74 -5.91 17.33
CA HIS A 480 -8.80 -6.26 15.92
C HIS A 480 -9.31 -7.68 15.62
N GLU A 481 -8.93 -8.68 16.42
CA GLU A 481 -9.33 -10.08 16.20
C GLU A 481 -10.86 -10.31 16.31
N LYS A 482 -11.57 -9.43 17.03
CA LYS A 482 -13.02 -9.49 17.22
C LYS A 482 -13.80 -8.47 16.37
N GLU A 483 -13.10 -7.72 15.52
CA GLU A 483 -13.69 -6.62 14.76
C GLU A 483 -14.89 -7.06 13.93
N ALA A 484 -14.72 -8.05 13.08
CA ALA A 484 -15.78 -8.56 12.21
C ALA A 484 -16.98 -9.10 13.01
N GLU A 485 -16.71 -9.68 14.19
CA GLU A 485 -17.72 -10.21 15.08
C GLU A 485 -18.58 -9.12 15.73
N ILE A 486 -17.94 -8.04 16.17
CA ILE A 486 -18.63 -6.90 16.82
C ILE A 486 -19.45 -6.13 15.80
N VAL A 487 -18.87 -5.84 14.63
CA VAL A 487 -19.57 -5.12 13.55
C VAL A 487 -20.79 -5.91 13.08
N ALA A 488 -20.66 -7.22 12.97
CA ALA A 488 -21.76 -8.07 12.54
C ALA A 488 -22.99 -7.97 13.46
N GLN A 489 -22.80 -7.68 14.76
CA GLN A 489 -23.88 -7.51 15.73
C GLN A 489 -24.33 -6.07 15.94
N ALA A 490 -23.70 -5.09 15.29
CA ALA A 490 -24.04 -3.68 15.46
C ALA A 490 -25.46 -3.31 14.99
N GLY A 491 -26.06 -4.11 14.11
CA GLY A 491 -27.45 -3.96 13.64
C GLY A 491 -28.51 -4.60 14.51
N LYS A 492 -28.16 -5.19 15.64
CA LYS A 492 -29.09 -5.87 16.57
C LYS A 492 -29.95 -4.85 17.30
N PHE A 493 -31.21 -5.24 17.62
CA PHE A 493 -32.15 -4.38 18.33
C PHE A 493 -31.55 -3.81 19.61
N GLY A 494 -31.52 -2.46 19.73
CA GLY A 494 -30.99 -1.74 20.87
C GLY A 494 -29.47 -1.82 21.05
N ALA A 495 -28.71 -2.35 20.10
CA ALA A 495 -27.24 -2.42 20.19
C ALA A 495 -26.62 -1.01 20.11
N VAL A 496 -25.59 -0.77 20.95
CA VAL A 496 -24.76 0.44 20.89
C VAL A 496 -23.32 0.02 20.62
N THR A 497 -22.78 0.49 19.51
CA THR A 497 -21.39 0.20 19.12
C THR A 497 -20.64 1.51 18.90
N VAL A 498 -19.48 1.67 19.53
CA VAL A 498 -18.57 2.79 19.31
C VAL A 498 -17.37 2.27 18.53
N ALA A 499 -17.15 2.78 17.33
CA ALA A 499 -16.14 2.30 16.41
C ALA A 499 -15.19 3.43 16.00
N THR A 500 -13.90 3.14 15.89
CA THR A 500 -12.99 4.03 15.16
C THR A 500 -13.31 3.96 13.66
N ASN A 501 -12.93 4.98 12.96
CA ASN A 501 -13.37 5.41 11.64
C ASN A 501 -13.57 4.30 10.60
N MET A 502 -12.61 3.45 10.42
CA MET A 502 -12.58 2.45 9.36
C MET A 502 -12.79 1.02 9.88
N ALA A 503 -13.01 0.87 11.18
CA ALA A 503 -13.29 -0.42 11.76
C ALA A 503 -14.53 -1.06 11.11
N GLY A 504 -14.40 -2.31 10.66
CA GLY A 504 -15.45 -3.04 9.93
C GLY A 504 -15.64 -2.64 8.47
N ARG A 505 -14.66 -1.99 7.82
CA ARG A 505 -14.69 -1.76 6.36
C ARG A 505 -14.71 -3.10 5.62
N GLY A 506 -15.53 -3.21 4.57
CA GLY A 506 -15.74 -4.46 3.84
C GLY A 506 -16.66 -5.47 4.55
N THR A 507 -17.15 -5.16 5.75
CA THR A 507 -18.12 -5.98 6.48
C THR A 507 -19.49 -5.32 6.48
N ASP A 508 -20.52 -6.07 6.09
CA ASP A 508 -21.89 -5.58 6.05
C ASP A 508 -22.54 -5.65 7.45
N ILE A 509 -23.21 -4.56 7.85
CA ILE A 509 -24.04 -4.51 9.04
C ILE A 509 -25.45 -4.92 8.66
N MET A 510 -25.86 -6.10 9.09
CA MET A 510 -27.19 -6.63 8.85
C MET A 510 -28.15 -6.19 9.95
N LEU A 511 -29.34 -5.67 9.58
CA LEU A 511 -30.37 -5.34 10.57
C LEU A 511 -30.87 -6.63 11.26
N GLY A 512 -30.96 -6.59 12.59
CA GLY A 512 -31.31 -7.74 13.41
C GLY A 512 -30.11 -8.58 13.88
N GLY A 513 -28.91 -8.32 13.35
CA GLY A 513 -27.68 -9.07 13.67
C GLY A 513 -27.25 -10.02 12.56
N ASN A 514 -26.15 -10.72 12.76
CA ASN A 514 -25.57 -11.65 11.80
C ASN A 514 -25.74 -13.09 12.26
N ALA A 515 -26.58 -13.87 11.54
CA ALA A 515 -26.82 -15.28 11.80
C ALA A 515 -25.56 -16.13 11.67
N GLU A 516 -24.67 -15.79 10.74
CA GLU A 516 -23.42 -16.52 10.52
C GLU A 516 -22.50 -16.43 11.74
N TYR A 517 -22.37 -15.24 12.33
CA TYR A 517 -21.59 -15.06 13.55
C TYR A 517 -22.14 -15.89 14.73
N LEU A 518 -23.47 -15.88 14.90
CA LEU A 518 -24.09 -16.66 15.96
C LEU A 518 -23.88 -18.16 15.75
N ALA A 519 -23.99 -18.64 14.52
CA ALA A 519 -23.70 -20.02 14.17
C ALA A 519 -22.24 -20.41 14.45
N LYS A 520 -21.27 -19.58 14.09
CA LYS A 520 -19.85 -19.77 14.42
C LYS A 520 -19.61 -19.86 15.94
N ASN A 521 -20.27 -18.99 16.68
CA ASN A 521 -20.14 -19.01 18.14
C ASN A 521 -20.76 -20.28 18.78
N ASP A 522 -21.84 -20.78 18.20
CA ASP A 522 -22.40 -22.05 18.62
C ASP A 522 -21.47 -23.24 18.31
N LEU A 523 -20.76 -23.22 17.20
CA LEU A 523 -19.74 -24.21 16.87
C LEU A 523 -18.55 -24.15 17.86
N ARG A 524 -18.09 -22.97 18.23
CA ARG A 524 -17.07 -22.79 19.26
C ARG A 524 -17.52 -23.37 20.60
N LYS A 525 -18.78 -23.10 21.01
CA LYS A 525 -19.37 -23.67 22.23
C LYS A 525 -19.53 -25.19 22.14
N ALA A 526 -19.71 -25.75 20.96
CA ALA A 526 -19.73 -27.18 20.71
C ALA A 526 -18.34 -27.83 20.72
N GLY A 527 -17.27 -27.06 20.89
CA GLY A 527 -15.90 -27.55 21.04
C GLY A 527 -15.10 -27.68 19.74
N LEU A 528 -15.61 -27.14 18.60
CA LEU A 528 -14.84 -27.13 17.34
C LEU A 528 -13.70 -26.10 17.42
N THR A 529 -12.56 -26.42 16.81
CA THR A 529 -11.41 -25.50 16.73
C THR A 529 -11.68 -24.37 15.76
N ASP A 530 -10.99 -23.23 15.92
CA ASP A 530 -11.18 -22.09 15.03
C ASP A 530 -10.75 -22.41 13.59
N GLU A 531 -9.76 -23.29 13.40
CA GLU A 531 -9.37 -23.81 12.07
C GLU A 531 -10.52 -24.59 11.41
N LEU A 532 -11.15 -25.51 12.16
CA LEU A 532 -12.26 -26.30 11.63
C LEU A 532 -13.51 -25.45 11.35
N ILE A 533 -13.75 -24.41 12.17
CA ILE A 533 -14.82 -23.44 11.96
C ILE A 533 -14.55 -22.61 10.70
N ALA A 534 -13.30 -22.21 10.46
CA ALA A 534 -12.91 -21.52 9.25
C ALA A 534 -13.17 -22.38 7.99
N GLU A 535 -12.78 -23.65 8.02
CA GLU A 535 -13.06 -24.60 6.94
C GLU A 535 -14.55 -24.93 6.79
N ALA A 536 -15.29 -25.01 7.90
CA ALA A 536 -16.74 -25.22 7.87
C ALA A 536 -17.51 -24.06 7.24
N THR A 537 -17.01 -22.83 7.41
CA THR A 537 -17.59 -21.61 6.83
C THR A 537 -16.98 -21.23 5.51
N GLY A 538 -15.83 -21.83 5.15
CA GLY A 538 -15.17 -21.66 3.86
C GLY A 538 -15.96 -22.27 2.71
N TYR A 539 -15.66 -21.82 1.50
CA TYR A 539 -16.31 -22.28 0.27
C TYR A 539 -15.41 -23.21 -0.56
N ALA A 540 -14.24 -23.59 -0.04
CA ALA A 540 -13.33 -24.51 -0.71
C ALA A 540 -13.96 -25.90 -0.87
N GLU A 541 -13.73 -26.57 -1.98
CA GLU A 541 -14.15 -27.97 -2.17
C GLU A 541 -13.29 -28.89 -1.28
N THR A 542 -13.91 -29.84 -0.61
CA THR A 542 -13.23 -30.80 0.26
C THR A 542 -13.96 -32.13 0.29
N ASP A 543 -13.18 -33.20 0.38
CA ASP A 543 -13.69 -34.57 0.62
C ASP A 543 -13.51 -35.01 2.08
N ASP A 544 -12.99 -34.13 2.94
CA ASP A 544 -12.76 -34.40 4.34
C ASP A 544 -14.09 -34.47 5.08
N GLN A 545 -14.36 -35.65 5.68
CA GLN A 545 -15.63 -35.96 6.35
C GLN A 545 -15.84 -35.07 7.58
N GLU A 546 -14.79 -34.74 8.31
CA GLU A 546 -14.85 -33.87 9.49
C GLU A 546 -15.29 -32.45 9.12
N ILE A 547 -14.73 -31.92 8.03
CA ILE A 547 -15.11 -30.60 7.49
C ILE A 547 -16.56 -30.64 6.96
N LEU A 548 -16.96 -31.71 6.25
CA LEU A 548 -18.32 -31.85 5.72
C LEU A 548 -19.36 -31.96 6.84
N ASP A 549 -19.06 -32.63 7.95
CA ASP A 549 -19.93 -32.73 9.11
C ASP A 549 -20.02 -31.37 9.84
N ALA A 550 -18.91 -30.67 9.98
CA ALA A 550 -18.89 -29.32 10.51
C ALA A 550 -19.70 -28.34 9.64
N ARG A 551 -19.64 -28.44 8.31
CA ARG A 551 -20.45 -27.66 7.36
C ARG A 551 -21.95 -27.94 7.53
N ARG A 552 -22.34 -29.20 7.71
CA ARG A 552 -23.74 -29.56 7.98
C ARG A 552 -24.23 -28.94 9.28
N LEU A 553 -23.47 -29.07 10.36
CA LEU A 553 -23.81 -28.49 11.65
C LEU A 553 -23.89 -26.95 11.56
N PHE A 554 -22.94 -26.33 10.84
CA PHE A 554 -22.97 -24.90 10.58
C PHE A 554 -24.23 -24.47 9.84
N ALA A 555 -24.60 -25.16 8.76
CA ALA A 555 -25.79 -24.86 7.98
C ALA A 555 -27.09 -24.96 8.80
N GLU A 556 -27.19 -25.98 9.67
CA GLU A 556 -28.33 -26.15 10.59
C GLU A 556 -28.42 -24.96 11.58
N ARG A 557 -27.31 -24.60 12.22
CA ARG A 557 -27.26 -23.47 13.15
C ARG A 557 -27.53 -22.14 12.46
N LEU A 558 -26.96 -21.96 11.28
CA LEU A 558 -27.19 -20.77 10.47
C LEU A 558 -28.66 -20.58 10.10
N GLN A 559 -29.35 -21.65 9.69
CA GLN A 559 -30.79 -21.56 9.35
C GLN A 559 -31.62 -21.22 10.58
N LYS A 560 -31.34 -21.85 11.71
CA LYS A 560 -32.02 -21.55 12.98
C LYS A 560 -31.89 -20.06 13.33
N HIS A 561 -30.67 -19.53 13.29
CA HIS A 561 -30.45 -18.13 13.62
C HIS A 561 -31.01 -17.16 12.57
N LYS A 562 -31.06 -17.54 11.29
CA LYS A 562 -31.76 -16.76 10.27
C LYS A 562 -33.24 -16.59 10.59
N ASP A 563 -33.91 -17.66 11.02
CA ASP A 563 -35.31 -17.61 11.36
C ASP A 563 -35.57 -16.77 12.62
N GLU A 564 -34.69 -16.85 13.64
CA GLU A 564 -34.75 -16.01 14.85
C GLU A 564 -34.53 -14.52 14.55
N ILE A 565 -33.55 -14.20 13.70
CA ILE A 565 -33.17 -12.81 13.34
C ILE A 565 -34.23 -12.16 12.44
N ALA A 566 -34.92 -12.90 11.58
CA ALA A 566 -35.88 -12.33 10.65
C ALA A 566 -36.93 -11.43 11.33
N GLY A 567 -37.47 -11.90 12.47
CA GLY A 567 -38.41 -11.09 13.28
C GLY A 567 -37.78 -9.88 13.96
N GLU A 568 -36.50 -9.97 14.36
CA GLU A 568 -35.78 -8.88 14.98
C GLU A 568 -35.41 -7.79 13.93
N ALA A 569 -35.01 -8.19 12.74
CA ALA A 569 -34.72 -7.28 11.62
C ALA A 569 -35.92 -6.39 11.27
N GLU A 570 -37.12 -6.98 11.24
CA GLU A 570 -38.36 -6.24 10.96
C GLU A 570 -38.67 -5.21 12.07
N ARG A 571 -38.45 -5.59 13.33
CA ARG A 571 -38.59 -4.64 14.46
C ARG A 571 -37.60 -3.49 14.34
N VAL A 572 -36.35 -3.76 13.94
CA VAL A 572 -35.34 -2.72 13.74
C VAL A 572 -35.71 -1.80 12.59
N ARG A 573 -36.29 -2.33 11.49
CA ARG A 573 -36.82 -1.48 10.39
C ARG A 573 -37.94 -0.54 10.86
N GLN A 574 -38.85 -1.05 11.71
CA GLN A 574 -39.95 -0.25 12.23
C GLN A 574 -39.53 0.89 13.16
N VAL A 575 -38.39 0.75 13.86
CA VAL A 575 -37.88 1.84 14.72
C VAL A 575 -36.94 2.81 13.98
N GLY A 576 -36.77 2.68 12.65
CA GLY A 576 -35.99 3.59 11.81
C GLY A 576 -34.67 3.03 11.29
N GLY A 577 -34.39 1.72 11.51
CA GLY A 577 -33.15 1.10 11.07
C GLY A 577 -31.94 1.51 11.90
N LEU A 578 -30.73 1.38 11.32
CA LEU A 578 -29.47 1.73 11.98
C LEU A 578 -29.27 3.26 11.99
N PHE A 579 -29.00 3.81 13.19
CA PHE A 579 -28.62 5.21 13.35
C PHE A 579 -27.10 5.34 13.40
N ILE A 580 -26.52 6.16 12.49
CA ILE A 580 -25.09 6.48 12.45
C ILE A 580 -24.87 7.85 13.10
N ILE A 581 -24.00 7.90 14.09
CA ILE A 581 -23.54 9.13 14.74
C ILE A 581 -22.07 9.32 14.41
N GLY A 582 -21.72 10.40 13.71
CA GLY A 582 -20.34 10.85 13.58
C GLY A 582 -20.03 11.85 14.69
N THR A 583 -18.95 11.63 15.44
CA THR A 583 -18.56 12.55 16.53
C THR A 583 -17.69 13.72 16.05
N GLU A 584 -17.21 13.64 14.81
CA GLU A 584 -16.42 14.67 14.14
C GLU A 584 -16.52 14.51 12.64
N ARG A 585 -16.17 15.55 11.90
CA ARG A 585 -15.91 15.45 10.48
C ARG A 585 -14.46 15.01 10.24
N HIS A 586 -14.30 14.13 9.26
CA HIS A 586 -12.99 13.65 8.85
C HIS A 586 -12.31 14.64 7.91
N ASP A 587 -11.01 14.42 7.70
CA ASP A 587 -10.20 15.17 6.74
C ASP A 587 -10.70 15.07 5.29
N SER A 588 -11.45 14.01 4.96
CA SER A 588 -12.05 13.80 3.66
C SER A 588 -13.56 13.55 3.77
N ARG A 589 -14.33 14.22 2.91
CA ARG A 589 -15.79 14.01 2.74
C ARG A 589 -16.13 12.57 2.37
N ARG A 590 -15.23 11.93 1.68
CA ARG A 590 -15.34 10.53 1.26
C ARG A 590 -15.49 9.60 2.47
N ILE A 591 -14.67 9.79 3.50
CA ILE A 591 -14.73 8.99 4.74
C ILE A 591 -16.06 9.21 5.47
N ASP A 592 -16.55 10.45 5.52
CA ASP A 592 -17.87 10.76 6.07
C ASP A 592 -18.97 10.02 5.32
N ASN A 593 -18.89 9.99 3.98
CA ASN A 593 -19.86 9.29 3.14
C ASN A 593 -19.78 7.77 3.31
N GLN A 594 -18.61 7.21 3.52
CA GLN A 594 -18.43 5.78 3.84
C GLN A 594 -19.06 5.43 5.20
N LEU A 595 -18.90 6.30 6.19
CA LEU A 595 -19.55 6.13 7.49
C LEU A 595 -21.07 6.17 7.35
N ARG A 596 -21.63 7.17 6.67
CA ARG A 596 -23.07 7.25 6.36
C ARG A 596 -23.57 6.03 5.59
N GLY A 597 -22.78 5.53 4.63
CA GLY A 597 -23.10 4.38 3.78
C GLY A 597 -23.20 3.05 4.52
N ARG A 598 -22.93 3.01 5.83
CA ARG A 598 -23.16 1.82 6.65
C ARG A 598 -24.62 1.60 6.99
N ALA A 599 -25.46 2.63 6.91
CA ALA A 599 -26.90 2.56 7.11
C ALA A 599 -27.66 2.75 5.78
N GLY A 600 -28.90 2.26 5.71
CA GLY A 600 -29.79 2.45 4.56
C GLY A 600 -29.40 1.65 3.32
N ARG A 601 -28.98 0.38 3.48
CA ARG A 601 -28.55 -0.51 2.40
C ARG A 601 -29.75 -1.20 1.76
N GLN A 602 -29.72 -1.39 0.45
CA GLN A 602 -30.75 -2.09 -0.32
C GLN A 602 -32.20 -1.61 -0.04
N GLY A 603 -32.37 -0.30 0.21
CA GLY A 603 -33.66 0.32 0.51
C GLY A 603 -34.13 0.17 1.96
N ASP A 604 -33.30 -0.37 2.88
CA ASP A 604 -33.61 -0.37 4.31
C ASP A 604 -33.62 1.06 4.86
N PRO A 605 -34.44 1.35 5.89
CA PRO A 605 -34.40 2.63 6.59
C PRO A 605 -33.07 2.78 7.35
N GLY A 606 -32.70 4.01 7.60
CA GLY A 606 -31.53 4.37 8.38
C GLY A 606 -31.49 5.86 8.61
N GLU A 607 -30.72 6.28 9.58
CA GLU A 607 -30.56 7.68 9.93
C GLU A 607 -29.10 8.02 10.17
N THR A 608 -28.67 9.24 9.82
CA THR A 608 -27.29 9.68 10.08
C THR A 608 -27.25 11.13 10.56
N ARG A 609 -26.40 11.43 11.52
CA ARG A 609 -26.10 12.78 11.99
C ARG A 609 -24.68 12.93 12.46
N PHE A 610 -24.05 14.04 12.14
CA PHE A 610 -22.73 14.43 12.68
C PHE A 610 -22.89 15.44 13.80
N TYR A 611 -22.14 15.22 14.88
CA TYR A 611 -22.02 16.11 16.03
C TYR A 611 -20.60 16.68 16.05
N ILE A 612 -20.47 17.98 15.92
CA ILE A 612 -19.19 18.66 15.67
C ILE A 612 -18.94 19.66 16.78
N SER A 613 -17.70 19.82 17.20
CA SER A 613 -17.27 20.92 18.08
C SER A 613 -16.37 21.89 17.33
N LEU A 614 -16.36 23.13 17.73
CA LEU A 614 -15.39 24.11 17.24
C LEU A 614 -13.97 23.83 17.75
N GLU A 615 -13.84 23.01 18.79
CA GLU A 615 -12.57 22.56 19.35
C GLU A 615 -12.01 21.35 18.60
N ASP A 616 -12.80 20.69 17.71
CA ASP A 616 -12.35 19.56 16.90
C ASP A 616 -11.20 20.00 15.97
N ASP A 617 -10.21 19.11 15.75
CA ASP A 617 -8.99 19.43 15.02
C ASP A 617 -9.23 20.06 13.65
N LEU A 618 -10.18 19.54 12.88
CA LEU A 618 -10.53 20.10 11.57
C LEU A 618 -10.99 21.56 11.68
N MET A 619 -11.80 21.87 12.68
CA MET A 619 -12.31 23.23 12.90
C MET A 619 -11.26 24.15 13.48
N ARG A 620 -10.46 23.66 14.42
CA ARG A 620 -9.36 24.37 15.05
C ARG A 620 -8.28 24.78 14.05
N LEU A 621 -7.88 23.83 13.16
CA LEU A 621 -6.77 24.04 12.23
C LEU A 621 -7.18 24.70 10.90
N PHE A 622 -8.41 24.53 10.47
CA PHE A 622 -8.86 24.94 9.12
C PHE A 622 -10.17 25.75 9.11
N GLY A 623 -10.85 25.88 10.25
CA GLY A 623 -12.14 26.57 10.36
C GLY A 623 -12.07 28.10 10.30
N GLY A 624 -10.91 28.68 10.56
CA GLY A 624 -10.64 30.13 10.49
C GLY A 624 -11.21 30.96 11.65
N ASP A 625 -10.51 32.04 12.00
CA ASP A 625 -10.81 32.96 13.12
C ASP A 625 -12.17 33.63 13.04
N ARG A 626 -12.77 33.71 11.81
CA ARG A 626 -14.07 34.32 11.63
C ARG A 626 -15.19 33.56 12.35
N ILE A 627 -15.07 32.24 12.48
CA ILE A 627 -16.07 31.42 13.17
C ILE A 627 -15.91 31.60 14.68
N ASN A 628 -14.68 31.54 15.19
CA ASN A 628 -14.38 31.73 16.61
C ASN A 628 -14.83 33.09 17.08
N ASN A 629 -14.49 34.17 16.36
CA ASN A 629 -14.90 35.53 16.64
C ASN A 629 -16.43 35.74 16.56
N MET A 630 -17.14 35.05 15.68
CA MET A 630 -18.58 35.10 15.58
C MET A 630 -19.23 34.43 16.79
N MET A 631 -18.64 33.33 17.27
CA MET A 631 -19.18 32.56 18.38
C MET A 631 -18.97 33.24 19.76
N GLU A 632 -17.82 33.90 19.96
CA GLU A 632 -17.57 34.70 21.14
C GLU A 632 -18.61 35.83 21.27
N ARG A 633 -19.00 36.45 20.14
CA ARG A 633 -20.02 37.51 20.10
C ARG A 633 -21.44 37.02 20.35
N LEU A 634 -21.75 35.72 20.03
CA LEU A 634 -23.12 35.21 20.18
C LEU A 634 -23.45 34.73 21.60
N ASN A 635 -22.49 34.64 22.51
CA ASN A 635 -22.64 34.17 23.89
C ASN A 635 -23.53 32.92 24.04
N VAL A 636 -23.31 31.91 23.15
CA VAL A 636 -24.10 30.69 23.08
C VAL A 636 -23.75 29.76 24.23
N ASP A 637 -24.76 29.14 24.85
CA ASP A 637 -24.57 28.11 25.88
C ASP A 637 -23.89 26.86 25.30
N GLU A 638 -23.02 26.20 26.09
CA GLU A 638 -22.25 25.03 25.69
C GLU A 638 -23.12 23.85 25.21
N ASP A 639 -24.33 23.72 25.77
CA ASP A 639 -25.25 22.63 25.46
C ASP A 639 -26.23 22.94 24.32
N MET A 640 -26.18 24.15 23.76
CA MET A 640 -27.11 24.57 22.72
C MET A 640 -26.54 24.24 21.33
N PRO A 641 -27.23 23.41 20.53
CA PRO A 641 -26.80 23.13 19.16
C PRO A 641 -26.99 24.38 18.28
N ILE A 642 -26.01 24.65 17.45
CA ILE A 642 -26.02 25.70 16.47
C ILE A 642 -26.31 25.09 15.11
N GLU A 643 -27.53 25.21 14.66
CA GLU A 643 -27.96 24.80 13.33
C GLU A 643 -27.89 25.99 12.38
N ASN A 644 -26.78 26.14 11.65
CA ASN A 644 -26.62 27.24 10.71
C ASN A 644 -25.95 26.73 9.42
N LYS A 645 -26.64 26.95 8.30
CA LYS A 645 -26.15 26.58 6.95
C LYS A 645 -24.81 27.23 6.59
N ILE A 646 -24.46 28.36 7.23
CA ILE A 646 -23.16 29.01 7.03
C ILE A 646 -22.05 28.16 7.65
N LEU A 647 -22.28 27.61 8.85
CA LEU A 647 -21.31 26.73 9.51
C LEU A 647 -21.07 25.43 8.73
N THR A 648 -22.16 24.80 8.26
CA THR A 648 -22.05 23.60 7.40
C THR A 648 -21.23 23.89 6.14
N LYS A 649 -21.41 25.04 5.49
CA LYS A 649 -20.59 25.44 4.35
C LYS A 649 -19.11 25.69 4.72
N SER A 650 -18.88 26.29 5.88
CA SER A 650 -17.50 26.53 6.35
C SER A 650 -16.76 25.22 6.67
N ILE A 651 -17.46 24.26 7.27
CA ILE A 651 -16.93 22.92 7.51
C ILE A 651 -16.57 22.22 6.18
N GLN A 652 -17.49 22.27 5.21
CA GLN A 652 -17.24 21.72 3.88
C GLN A 652 -16.04 22.40 3.19
N GLN A 653 -15.90 23.72 3.36
CA GLN A 653 -14.76 24.45 2.81
C GLN A 653 -13.45 24.03 3.49
N ALA A 654 -13.45 23.83 4.82
CA ALA A 654 -12.30 23.34 5.56
C ALA A 654 -11.88 21.95 5.03
N GLN A 655 -12.82 21.02 4.89
CA GLN A 655 -12.56 19.69 4.31
C GLN A 655 -11.97 19.79 2.89
N THR A 656 -12.57 20.61 2.03
CA THR A 656 -12.06 20.80 0.65
C THR A 656 -10.62 21.36 0.65
N THR A 657 -10.30 22.24 1.59
CA THR A 657 -8.92 22.78 1.74
C THR A 657 -7.94 21.67 2.13
N VAL A 658 -8.31 20.81 3.08
CA VAL A 658 -7.49 19.67 3.49
C VAL A 658 -7.34 18.66 2.36
N GLU A 659 -8.44 18.29 1.69
CA GLU A 659 -8.42 17.39 0.53
C GLU A 659 -7.48 17.91 -0.56
N SER A 660 -7.60 19.18 -0.94
CA SER A 660 -6.74 19.81 -1.95
C SER A 660 -5.26 19.79 -1.53
N ARG A 661 -4.95 20.07 -0.27
CA ARG A 661 -3.58 20.02 0.25
C ARG A 661 -3.02 18.59 0.19
N ASN A 662 -3.81 17.61 0.62
CA ASN A 662 -3.43 16.21 0.58
C ASN A 662 -3.18 15.73 -0.85
N PHE A 663 -4.05 16.14 -1.79
CA PHE A 663 -3.85 15.87 -3.23
C PHE A 663 -2.55 16.49 -3.75
N GLN A 664 -2.27 17.77 -3.44
CA GLN A 664 -1.01 18.40 -3.86
C GLN A 664 0.22 17.68 -3.29
N THR A 665 0.15 17.23 -2.05
CA THR A 665 1.24 16.46 -1.44
C THR A 665 1.45 15.12 -2.17
N ARG A 666 0.39 14.36 -2.46
CA ARG A 666 0.49 13.09 -3.23
C ARG A 666 1.00 13.32 -4.63
N LYS A 667 0.51 14.37 -5.30
CA LYS A 667 0.97 14.76 -6.64
C LYS A 667 2.46 15.10 -6.65
N SER A 668 2.93 15.88 -5.68
CA SER A 668 4.34 16.21 -5.55
C SER A 668 5.20 14.96 -5.32
N VAL A 669 4.78 14.03 -4.45
CA VAL A 669 5.49 12.75 -4.24
C VAL A 669 5.57 11.96 -5.54
N LEU A 670 4.48 11.90 -6.30
CA LEU A 670 4.46 11.20 -7.58
C LEU A 670 5.39 11.85 -8.61
N GLU A 671 5.43 13.19 -8.69
CA GLU A 671 6.29 13.91 -9.65
C GLU A 671 7.79 13.61 -9.41
N TYR A 672 8.20 13.41 -8.16
CA TYR A 672 9.55 12.93 -7.83
C TYR A 672 9.73 11.44 -8.16
N ASP A 673 8.75 10.59 -7.84
CA ASP A 673 8.86 9.16 -8.11
C ASP A 673 8.76 8.81 -9.60
N ASP A 674 8.09 9.63 -10.42
CA ASP A 674 8.04 9.46 -11.88
C ASP A 674 9.43 9.52 -12.53
N VAL A 675 10.35 10.30 -11.94
CA VAL A 675 11.75 10.33 -12.40
C VAL A 675 12.42 8.99 -12.11
N MET A 676 12.30 8.52 -10.87
CA MET A 676 12.80 7.21 -10.47
C MET A 676 12.15 6.08 -11.26
N ASN A 677 10.86 6.21 -11.58
CA ASN A 677 10.14 5.17 -12.31
C ASN A 677 10.69 4.98 -13.73
N LYS A 678 11.02 6.05 -14.43
CA LYS A 678 11.66 5.97 -15.76
C LYS A 678 13.01 5.27 -15.70
N GLN A 679 13.83 5.57 -14.70
CA GLN A 679 15.11 4.91 -14.48
C GLN A 679 14.91 3.43 -14.13
N ARG A 680 13.92 3.13 -13.27
CA ARG A 680 13.53 1.76 -12.89
C ARG A 680 13.10 0.94 -14.12
N GLU A 681 12.27 1.48 -14.99
CA GLU A 681 11.82 0.81 -16.22
C GLU A 681 13.00 0.43 -17.12
N ILE A 682 14.01 1.30 -17.25
CA ILE A 682 15.22 1.02 -18.03
C ILE A 682 16.01 -0.12 -17.38
N ILE A 683 16.34 0.00 -16.11
CA ILE A 683 17.16 -1.00 -15.39
C ILE A 683 16.48 -2.35 -15.32
N TYR A 684 15.19 -2.37 -14.93
CA TYR A 684 14.43 -3.62 -14.79
C TYR A 684 14.16 -4.27 -16.16
N GLY A 685 13.96 -3.45 -17.21
CA GLY A 685 13.81 -3.94 -18.58
C GLY A 685 15.09 -4.63 -19.08
N GLN A 686 16.25 -4.02 -18.89
CA GLN A 686 17.55 -4.62 -19.23
C GLN A 686 17.81 -5.88 -18.41
N ARG A 687 17.56 -5.81 -17.10
CA ARG A 687 17.73 -6.93 -16.20
C ARG A 687 16.88 -8.15 -16.60
N LYS A 688 15.63 -7.92 -16.98
CA LYS A 688 14.71 -8.96 -17.46
C LYS A 688 15.23 -9.62 -18.72
N GLN A 689 15.75 -8.88 -19.71
CA GLN A 689 16.34 -9.44 -20.92
C GLN A 689 17.51 -10.39 -20.59
N VAL A 690 18.36 -10.04 -19.62
CA VAL A 690 19.45 -10.89 -19.17
C VAL A 690 18.93 -12.16 -18.48
N LEU A 691 17.87 -12.05 -17.67
CA LEU A 691 17.22 -13.19 -17.01
C LEU A 691 16.56 -14.14 -18.01
N ASP A 692 15.93 -13.60 -19.05
CA ASP A 692 15.26 -14.37 -20.11
C ASP A 692 16.28 -15.09 -21.04
N GLY A 693 17.57 -14.96 -20.78
CA GLY A 693 18.64 -15.71 -21.45
C GLY A 693 19.19 -15.04 -22.72
N MET A 694 18.95 -13.74 -22.90
CA MET A 694 19.55 -12.98 -24.02
C MET A 694 21.07 -13.15 -24.04
N ASP A 695 21.64 -13.32 -25.23
CA ASP A 695 23.10 -13.29 -25.41
C ASP A 695 23.61 -11.86 -25.17
N VAL A 696 24.34 -11.66 -24.11
CA VAL A 696 24.86 -10.36 -23.69
C VAL A 696 26.28 -10.06 -24.20
N LYS A 697 26.85 -10.98 -25.01
CA LYS A 697 28.21 -10.86 -25.54
C LYS A 697 28.45 -9.52 -26.25
N ASP A 698 27.58 -9.18 -27.21
CA ASP A 698 27.72 -7.95 -27.97
C ASP A 698 27.54 -6.70 -27.10
N THR A 699 26.64 -6.78 -26.12
CA THR A 699 26.46 -5.73 -25.14
C THR A 699 27.72 -5.50 -24.31
N ILE A 700 28.36 -6.56 -23.83
CA ILE A 700 29.59 -6.49 -23.05
C ILE A 700 30.76 -5.99 -23.91
N MET A 701 30.84 -6.41 -25.17
CA MET A 701 31.86 -5.91 -26.10
C MET A 701 31.70 -4.41 -26.36
N ASN A 702 30.45 -3.93 -26.47
CA ASN A 702 30.16 -2.50 -26.58
C ASN A 702 30.49 -1.74 -25.30
N MET A 703 30.13 -2.29 -24.10
CA MET A 703 30.53 -1.70 -22.82
C MET A 703 32.06 -1.57 -22.71
N MET A 704 32.80 -2.61 -23.08
CA MET A 704 34.26 -2.59 -23.09
C MET A 704 34.81 -1.49 -24.03
N ALA A 705 34.28 -1.41 -25.25
CA ALA A 705 34.72 -0.40 -26.20
C ALA A 705 34.43 1.01 -25.67
N THR A 706 33.26 1.23 -25.12
CA THR A 706 32.86 2.51 -24.52
C THR A 706 33.74 2.88 -23.32
N ALA A 707 33.96 1.95 -22.38
CA ALA A 707 34.80 2.18 -21.21
C ALA A 707 36.24 2.53 -21.59
N ILE A 708 36.83 1.83 -22.53
CA ILE A 708 38.18 2.11 -23.05
C ILE A 708 38.22 3.47 -23.73
N THR A 709 37.26 3.77 -24.60
CA THR A 709 37.20 5.05 -25.33
C THR A 709 37.04 6.22 -24.37
N ASN A 710 36.18 6.10 -23.36
CA ASN A 710 36.01 7.15 -22.34
C ASN A 710 37.30 7.39 -21.56
N GLN A 711 38.01 6.33 -21.18
CA GLN A 711 39.26 6.43 -20.44
C GLN A 711 40.37 7.05 -21.30
N VAL A 712 40.45 6.72 -22.58
CA VAL A 712 41.37 7.36 -23.54
C VAL A 712 41.04 8.82 -23.73
N ASN A 713 39.78 9.15 -23.99
CA ASN A 713 39.34 10.53 -24.19
C ASN A 713 39.61 11.38 -22.93
N SER A 714 39.41 10.86 -21.74
CA SER A 714 39.71 11.56 -20.49
C SER A 714 41.19 11.86 -20.34
N ALA A 715 42.09 11.01 -20.87
CA ALA A 715 43.54 11.26 -20.85
C ALA A 715 43.97 12.33 -21.85
N PHE A 716 43.26 12.42 -22.99
CA PHE A 716 43.55 13.46 -23.99
C PHE A 716 43.01 14.84 -23.59
N LEU A 717 41.93 14.92 -22.83
CA LEU A 717 41.22 16.19 -22.51
C LEU A 717 41.05 17.06 -23.77
N GLU A 718 41.65 18.22 -23.80
CA GLU A 718 41.68 19.15 -24.99
C GLU A 718 42.97 19.02 -25.82
N GLN A 719 43.82 18.05 -25.56
CA GLN A 719 45.09 17.86 -26.23
C GLN A 719 44.93 16.97 -27.48
N THR A 720 45.72 17.20 -28.49
CA THR A 720 45.75 16.39 -29.73
C THR A 720 46.68 15.18 -29.61
N HIS A 721 47.67 15.21 -28.71
CA HIS A 721 48.67 14.16 -28.51
C HIS A 721 49.03 14.07 -27.02
N LEU A 722 49.37 12.86 -26.58
CA LEU A 722 49.85 12.59 -25.21
C LEU A 722 51.37 12.65 -25.14
N ASP A 723 51.90 13.10 -24.02
CA ASP A 723 53.34 12.94 -23.74
C ASP A 723 53.64 11.52 -23.20
N ALA A 724 54.94 11.17 -23.07
CA ALA A 724 55.38 9.85 -22.62
C ALA A 724 54.91 9.53 -21.18
N ALA A 725 54.78 10.53 -20.31
CA ALA A 725 54.31 10.34 -18.92
C ALA A 725 52.81 10.08 -18.86
N GLN A 726 52.06 10.87 -19.60
CA GLN A 726 50.58 10.72 -19.72
C GLN A 726 50.22 9.37 -20.36
N CYS A 727 50.94 8.95 -21.41
CA CYS A 727 50.75 7.67 -22.06
C CYS A 727 51.04 6.51 -21.12
N LYS A 728 52.08 6.59 -20.26
CA LYS A 728 52.40 5.58 -19.25
C LYS A 728 51.34 5.54 -18.16
N GLU A 729 50.75 6.69 -17.79
CA GLU A 729 49.68 6.74 -16.80
C GLU A 729 48.37 6.14 -17.37
N LEU A 730 48.02 6.45 -18.62
CA LEU A 730 46.91 5.83 -19.32
C LEU A 730 47.10 4.30 -19.43
N LEU A 731 48.26 3.82 -19.82
CA LEU A 731 48.58 2.39 -19.87
C LEU A 731 48.42 1.71 -18.53
N ARG A 732 48.84 2.36 -17.41
CA ARG A 732 48.63 1.83 -16.06
C ARG A 732 47.18 1.72 -15.70
N GLY A 733 46.33 2.60 -16.22
CA GLY A 733 44.87 2.60 -16.01
C GLY A 733 44.16 1.48 -16.77
N VAL A 734 44.64 1.07 -17.95
CA VAL A 734 44.01 0.06 -18.80
C VAL A 734 44.64 -1.32 -18.72
N GLU A 735 45.97 -1.39 -18.52
CA GLU A 735 46.69 -2.65 -18.40
C GLU A 735 46.39 -3.39 -17.06
N GLY A 736 46.15 -4.67 -17.13
CA GLY A 736 45.77 -5.50 -15.98
C GLY A 736 44.29 -5.40 -15.61
N ILE A 737 43.58 -4.46 -16.22
CA ILE A 737 42.11 -4.32 -16.12
C ILE A 737 41.48 -4.93 -17.36
N TYR A 738 41.73 -4.39 -18.56
CA TYR A 738 41.10 -4.81 -19.81
C TYR A 738 41.92 -5.81 -20.62
N PHE A 739 43.22 -5.79 -20.48
CA PHE A 739 44.14 -6.74 -21.11
C PHE A 739 45.40 -6.94 -20.29
N PRO A 740 46.17 -8.04 -20.51
CA PRO A 740 47.41 -8.31 -19.76
C PRO A 740 48.46 -7.21 -19.94
N LYS A 741 49.32 -7.04 -18.92
CA LYS A 741 50.45 -6.10 -18.96
C LYS A 741 51.33 -6.42 -20.18
N TYR A 742 51.78 -5.38 -20.85
CA TYR A 742 52.66 -5.45 -22.05
C TYR A 742 51.96 -6.03 -23.31
N ALA A 743 50.65 -6.16 -23.33
CA ALA A 743 49.94 -6.60 -24.54
C ALA A 743 49.98 -5.59 -25.65
N VAL A 744 49.99 -4.32 -25.33
CA VAL A 744 50.13 -3.20 -26.29
C VAL A 744 51.45 -2.51 -26.05
N LYS A 745 52.25 -2.41 -27.12
CA LYS A 745 53.51 -1.67 -27.11
C LYS A 745 53.33 -0.35 -27.86
N ILE A 746 53.66 0.75 -27.21
CA ILE A 746 53.64 2.08 -27.75
C ILE A 746 55.08 2.59 -27.65
N THR A 747 55.68 3.00 -28.77
CA THR A 747 57.03 3.58 -28.79
C THR A 747 56.95 5.13 -28.67
N GLU A 748 57.99 5.72 -28.08
CA GLU A 748 58.07 7.18 -27.95
C GLU A 748 58.04 7.89 -29.31
N GLU A 749 58.46 7.21 -30.38
CA GLU A 749 58.48 7.72 -31.74
C GLU A 749 57.08 7.82 -32.37
N GLU A 750 56.10 6.98 -31.90
CA GLU A 750 54.70 6.97 -32.37
C GLU A 750 53.84 8.05 -31.68
N LEU A 751 54.17 8.46 -30.46
CA LEU A 751 53.36 9.36 -29.63
C LEU A 751 52.89 10.64 -30.35
N PRO A 752 53.74 11.35 -31.13
CA PRO A 752 53.32 12.57 -31.80
C PRO A 752 52.30 12.39 -32.93
N THR A 753 52.12 11.14 -33.40
CA THR A 753 51.23 10.80 -34.53
C THR A 753 49.99 10.06 -34.09
N LEU A 754 49.92 9.53 -32.85
CA LEU A 754 48.79 8.78 -32.33
C LEU A 754 47.67 9.71 -31.88
N THR A 755 46.49 9.47 -32.43
CA THR A 755 45.24 10.14 -32.02
C THR A 755 44.53 9.33 -30.93
N ALA A 756 43.54 9.93 -30.26
CA ALA A 756 42.66 9.23 -29.29
C ALA A 756 41.97 8.02 -29.93
N ASP A 757 41.53 8.13 -31.17
CA ASP A 757 40.88 7.03 -31.91
C ASP A 757 41.85 5.90 -32.20
N ASP A 758 43.09 6.18 -32.61
CA ASP A 758 44.08 5.15 -32.86
C ASP A 758 44.40 4.33 -31.60
N LEU A 759 44.59 5.03 -30.47
CA LEU A 759 44.85 4.37 -29.19
C LEU A 759 43.61 3.55 -28.72
N SER A 760 42.43 4.11 -28.82
CA SER A 760 41.19 3.41 -28.48
C SER A 760 41.03 2.12 -29.29
N GLN A 761 41.28 2.17 -30.63
CA GLN A 761 41.20 0.98 -31.49
C GLN A 761 42.25 -0.06 -31.13
N ARG A 762 43.49 0.34 -30.81
CA ARG A 762 44.53 -0.59 -30.37
C ARG A 762 44.18 -1.27 -29.06
N PHE A 763 43.67 -0.52 -28.09
CA PHE A 763 43.26 -1.07 -26.80
C PHE A 763 42.05 -1.98 -26.90
N ILE A 764 41.02 -1.60 -27.67
CA ILE A 764 39.86 -2.42 -27.95
C ILE A 764 40.23 -3.72 -28.65
N ALA A 765 41.16 -3.70 -29.61
CA ALA A 765 41.62 -4.90 -30.27
C ALA A 765 42.36 -5.83 -29.28
N ALA A 766 43.22 -5.30 -28.41
CA ALA A 766 43.92 -6.09 -27.39
C ALA A 766 42.96 -6.70 -26.35
N ALA A 767 41.96 -5.93 -25.92
CA ALA A 767 40.92 -6.38 -24.99
C ALA A 767 40.03 -7.45 -25.63
N THR A 768 39.68 -7.29 -26.92
CA THR A 768 38.91 -8.28 -27.67
C THR A 768 39.66 -9.60 -27.81
N ASP A 769 40.95 -9.55 -28.09
CA ASP A 769 41.80 -10.76 -28.20
C ASP A 769 41.96 -11.46 -26.85
N PHE A 770 42.05 -10.70 -25.76
CA PHE A 770 42.08 -11.27 -24.40
C PHE A 770 40.75 -11.92 -24.03
N TYR A 771 39.64 -11.28 -24.37
CA TYR A 771 38.32 -11.88 -24.20
C TYR A 771 38.15 -13.19 -24.95
N LYS A 772 38.57 -13.28 -26.25
CA LYS A 772 38.53 -14.50 -27.02
C LYS A 772 39.39 -15.63 -26.39
N LYS A 773 40.54 -15.30 -25.81
CA LYS A 773 41.35 -16.27 -25.08
C LYS A 773 40.64 -16.79 -23.83
N LYS A 774 39.99 -15.93 -23.06
CA LYS A 774 39.16 -16.32 -21.92
C LYS A 774 37.98 -17.18 -22.33
N GLU A 775 37.27 -16.83 -23.41
CA GLU A 775 36.18 -17.63 -23.93
C GLU A 775 36.60 -19.03 -24.37
N GLN A 776 37.83 -19.18 -24.92
CA GLN A 776 38.42 -20.49 -25.23
C GLN A 776 38.82 -21.27 -23.97
N GLU A 777 39.29 -20.60 -22.94
CA GLU A 777 39.66 -21.21 -21.66
C GLU A 777 38.44 -21.73 -20.88
N PHE A 778 37.36 -20.95 -20.83
CA PHE A 778 36.15 -21.26 -20.05
C PHE A 778 35.10 -22.07 -20.82
N THR A 779 35.15 -22.13 -22.12
CA THR A 779 34.13 -22.56 -23.06
C THR A 779 32.99 -21.53 -23.22
N ALA A 780 32.39 -21.47 -24.41
CA ALA A 780 31.37 -20.46 -24.71
C ALA A 780 30.12 -20.51 -23.78
N PRO A 781 29.55 -21.68 -23.43
CA PRO A 781 28.38 -21.72 -22.53
C PRO A 781 28.69 -21.20 -21.11
N ILE A 782 29.85 -21.55 -20.57
CA ILE A 782 30.27 -21.09 -19.24
C ILE A 782 30.53 -19.58 -19.28
N MET A 783 31.18 -19.10 -20.35
CA MET A 783 31.42 -17.66 -20.49
C MET A 783 30.12 -16.85 -20.54
N ARG A 784 29.09 -17.32 -21.27
CA ARG A 784 27.75 -16.69 -21.29
C ARG A 784 27.12 -16.61 -19.89
N GLU A 785 27.28 -17.66 -19.06
CA GLU A 785 26.73 -17.62 -17.69
C GLU A 785 27.53 -16.68 -16.79
N VAL A 786 28.86 -16.65 -16.90
CA VAL A 786 29.72 -15.71 -16.15
C VAL A 786 29.36 -14.28 -16.48
N GLU A 787 29.14 -13.95 -17.76
CA GLU A 787 28.72 -12.61 -18.19
C GLU A 787 27.41 -12.20 -17.56
N ARG A 788 26.41 -13.09 -17.57
CA ARG A 788 25.10 -12.82 -16.94
C ARG A 788 25.21 -12.62 -15.43
N VAL A 789 25.96 -13.49 -14.74
CA VAL A 789 26.17 -13.40 -13.28
C VAL A 789 26.86 -12.10 -12.91
N VAL A 790 27.92 -11.74 -13.62
CA VAL A 790 28.68 -10.51 -13.34
C VAL A 790 27.82 -9.29 -13.60
N LEU A 791 27.13 -9.25 -14.76
CA LEU A 791 26.30 -8.11 -15.14
C LEU A 791 25.15 -7.89 -14.15
N LEU A 792 24.40 -8.96 -13.82
CA LEU A 792 23.28 -8.86 -12.85
C LEU A 792 23.78 -8.36 -11.49
N ARG A 793 24.89 -8.89 -10.99
CA ARG A 793 25.43 -8.50 -9.69
C ARG A 793 25.86 -7.02 -9.67
N VAL A 794 26.55 -6.57 -10.69
CA VAL A 794 27.00 -5.18 -10.79
C VAL A 794 25.81 -4.24 -10.91
N VAL A 795 24.83 -4.57 -11.75
CA VAL A 795 23.61 -3.78 -11.89
C VAL A 795 22.87 -3.69 -10.54
N ASP A 796 22.72 -4.79 -9.81
CA ASP A 796 22.02 -4.81 -8.51
C ASP A 796 22.77 -3.97 -7.46
N GLU A 797 24.11 -4.05 -7.39
CA GLU A 797 24.94 -3.28 -6.45
C GLU A 797 24.77 -1.76 -6.70
N TYR A 798 25.01 -1.31 -7.93
CA TYR A 798 24.94 0.12 -8.29
C TYR A 798 23.52 0.69 -8.26
N TRP A 799 22.52 -0.12 -8.63
CA TRP A 799 21.13 0.32 -8.58
C TRP A 799 20.65 0.55 -7.14
N MET A 800 21.02 -0.33 -6.20
CA MET A 800 20.70 -0.15 -4.78
C MET A 800 21.38 1.10 -4.19
N GLU A 801 22.64 1.36 -4.57
CA GLU A 801 23.33 2.59 -4.16
C GLU A 801 22.68 3.84 -4.76
N HIS A 802 22.25 3.75 -6.00
CA HIS A 802 21.58 4.86 -6.68
C HIS A 802 20.21 5.19 -6.04
N ILE A 803 19.45 4.20 -5.63
CA ILE A 803 18.17 4.44 -4.91
C ILE A 803 18.40 5.27 -3.65
N ASP A 804 19.42 4.92 -2.86
CA ASP A 804 19.76 5.67 -1.64
C ASP A 804 20.22 7.09 -1.97
N ALA A 805 21.12 7.25 -2.95
CA ALA A 805 21.63 8.55 -3.38
C ALA A 805 20.50 9.46 -3.91
N MET A 806 19.53 8.90 -4.63
CA MET A 806 18.34 9.62 -5.10
C MET A 806 17.42 10.03 -3.96
N GLN A 807 17.34 9.26 -2.89
CA GLN A 807 16.60 9.62 -1.69
C GLN A 807 17.26 10.80 -0.98
N ASP A 808 18.59 10.79 -0.85
CA ASP A 808 19.36 11.90 -0.27
C ASP A 808 19.22 13.18 -1.13
N LEU A 809 19.30 13.05 -2.46
CA LEU A 809 19.05 14.16 -3.39
C LEU A 809 17.66 14.78 -3.16
N ARG A 810 16.61 13.94 -3.03
CA ARG A 810 15.24 14.42 -2.81
C ARG A 810 15.09 15.23 -1.52
N GLN A 811 15.82 14.87 -0.47
CA GLN A 811 15.81 15.62 0.80
C GLN A 811 16.51 16.98 0.65
N GLY A 812 17.67 17.01 -0.01
CA GLY A 812 18.48 18.22 -0.19
C GLY A 812 17.93 19.22 -1.21
N ILE A 813 17.24 18.71 -2.25
CA ILE A 813 16.85 19.53 -3.41
C ILE A 813 15.87 20.67 -3.06
N ARG A 814 15.08 20.50 -1.98
CA ARG A 814 14.11 21.52 -1.53
C ARG A 814 14.79 22.86 -1.18
N LEU A 815 16.03 22.82 -0.77
CA LEU A 815 16.83 24.02 -0.47
C LEU A 815 17.07 24.88 -1.71
N ARG A 816 16.98 24.29 -2.93
CA ARG A 816 17.12 25.03 -4.20
C ARG A 816 15.99 26.04 -4.43
N ALA A 817 14.83 25.88 -3.75
CA ALA A 817 13.73 26.85 -3.80
C ALA A 817 14.17 28.24 -3.33
N TYR A 818 15.09 28.33 -2.36
CA TYR A 818 15.64 29.61 -1.91
C TYR A 818 16.45 30.34 -2.99
N ALA A 819 17.01 29.61 -3.96
CA ALA A 819 17.72 30.15 -5.13
C ALA A 819 16.78 30.46 -6.31
N GLN A 820 15.45 30.49 -6.11
CA GLN A 820 14.42 30.72 -7.13
C GLN A 820 14.45 29.69 -8.28
N THR A 821 15.00 28.52 -8.04
CA THR A 821 14.96 27.39 -8.98
C THR A 821 13.85 26.44 -8.58
N ASP A 822 13.02 26.01 -9.54
CA ASP A 822 12.01 24.99 -9.27
C ASP A 822 12.70 23.69 -8.82
N PRO A 823 12.42 23.19 -7.61
CA PRO A 823 13.07 21.99 -7.08
C PRO A 823 12.86 20.74 -7.94
N ILE A 824 11.72 20.62 -8.63
CA ILE A 824 11.44 19.48 -9.50
C ILE A 824 12.30 19.52 -10.76
N ILE A 825 12.52 20.70 -11.33
CA ILE A 825 13.38 20.86 -12.52
C ILE A 825 14.83 20.56 -12.14
N ALA A 826 15.30 21.09 -10.99
CA ALA A 826 16.63 20.80 -10.48
C ALA A 826 16.82 19.30 -10.21
N TYR A 827 15.83 18.65 -9.57
CA TYR A 827 15.84 17.22 -9.30
C TYR A 827 15.93 16.39 -10.59
N LYS A 828 15.14 16.72 -11.62
CA LYS A 828 15.19 16.03 -12.92
C LYS A 828 16.57 16.13 -13.58
N LYS A 829 17.22 17.30 -13.48
CA LYS A 829 18.54 17.51 -14.07
C LYS A 829 19.62 16.74 -13.31
N GLU A 830 19.72 16.94 -11.98
CA GLU A 830 20.73 16.29 -11.14
C GLU A 830 20.55 14.76 -11.14
N SER A 831 19.30 14.28 -11.14
CA SER A 831 19.01 12.85 -11.22
C SER A 831 19.43 12.19 -12.55
N LEU A 832 19.35 12.94 -13.66
CA LEU A 832 19.81 12.44 -14.96
C LEU A 832 21.33 12.30 -14.96
N GLU A 833 22.05 13.31 -14.47
CA GLU A 833 23.52 13.28 -14.36
C GLU A 833 23.97 12.09 -13.49
N MET A 834 23.37 11.90 -12.29
CA MET A 834 23.66 10.76 -11.43
C MET A 834 23.34 9.40 -12.09
N PHE A 835 22.27 9.33 -12.87
CA PHE A 835 21.90 8.09 -13.57
C PHE A 835 22.88 7.75 -14.69
N GLU A 836 23.34 8.74 -15.46
CA GLU A 836 24.34 8.57 -16.51
C GLU A 836 25.71 8.14 -15.91
N GLU A 837 26.10 8.74 -14.78
CA GLU A 837 27.29 8.31 -14.01
C GLU A 837 27.18 6.87 -13.54
N MET A 838 26.03 6.48 -12.98
CA MET A 838 25.76 5.11 -12.57
C MET A 838 25.87 4.13 -13.75
N ILE A 839 25.28 4.44 -14.90
CA ILE A 839 25.34 3.57 -16.10
C ILE A 839 26.80 3.42 -16.56
N SER A 840 27.57 4.49 -16.57
CA SER A 840 28.99 4.45 -16.90
C SER A 840 29.78 3.59 -15.92
N ALA A 841 29.51 3.73 -14.63
CA ALA A 841 30.14 2.92 -13.60
C ALA A 841 29.78 1.43 -13.71
N ILE A 842 28.51 1.09 -14.03
CA ILE A 842 28.07 -0.29 -14.31
C ILE A 842 28.85 -0.86 -15.50
N GLN A 843 29.04 -0.11 -16.57
CA GLN A 843 29.76 -0.56 -17.75
C GLN A 843 31.25 -0.87 -17.41
N GLU A 844 31.92 0.04 -16.76
CA GLU A 844 33.31 -0.11 -16.37
C GLU A 844 33.52 -1.27 -15.38
N GLU A 845 32.71 -1.35 -14.34
CA GLU A 845 32.82 -2.37 -13.31
C GLU A 845 32.48 -3.77 -13.84
N THR A 846 31.47 -3.89 -14.71
CA THR A 846 31.12 -5.15 -15.36
C THR A 846 32.30 -5.70 -16.15
N VAL A 847 32.91 -4.85 -16.98
CA VAL A 847 34.09 -5.24 -17.79
C VAL A 847 35.26 -5.58 -16.86
N ARG A 848 35.55 -4.74 -15.87
CA ARG A 848 36.65 -4.97 -14.90
C ARG A 848 36.51 -6.32 -14.19
N ARG A 849 35.33 -6.64 -13.66
CA ARG A 849 35.07 -7.91 -12.97
C ARG A 849 35.14 -9.08 -13.94
N LEU A 850 34.56 -8.96 -15.14
CA LEU A 850 34.60 -10.02 -16.13
C LEU A 850 36.03 -10.39 -16.52
N TYR A 851 36.90 -9.39 -16.71
CA TYR A 851 38.27 -9.60 -17.10
C TYR A 851 39.15 -10.11 -15.93
N SER A 852 38.77 -9.86 -14.68
CA SER A 852 39.45 -10.35 -13.48
C SER A 852 39.02 -11.74 -13.02
N VAL A 853 37.85 -12.23 -13.46
CA VAL A 853 37.31 -13.55 -13.05
C VAL A 853 38.29 -14.68 -13.34
N ARG A 854 38.50 -15.58 -12.36
CA ARG A 854 39.21 -16.83 -12.48
C ARG A 854 38.31 -17.93 -11.95
N ILE A 855 38.07 -18.96 -12.77
CA ILE A 855 37.25 -20.09 -12.37
C ILE A 855 38.16 -21.18 -11.80
N GLN A 856 37.92 -21.63 -10.59
CA GLN A 856 38.51 -22.80 -10.02
C GLN A 856 37.78 -24.05 -10.55
N ARG A 857 38.54 -25.03 -11.04
CA ARG A 857 38.04 -26.17 -11.86
C ARG A 857 36.99 -27.10 -11.24
N ASN A 858 36.49 -26.86 -10.03
CA ASN A 858 35.58 -27.76 -9.33
C ASN A 858 34.35 -27.06 -8.67
N GLU A 859 34.02 -25.81 -8.97
CA GLU A 859 32.87 -25.13 -8.37
C GLU A 859 31.80 -24.89 -9.43
N GLU A 860 30.54 -25.24 -9.12
CA GLU A 860 29.40 -24.80 -9.86
C GLU A 860 29.27 -23.27 -9.77
N ILE A 861 29.11 -22.61 -10.89
CA ILE A 861 28.86 -21.17 -10.92
C ILE A 861 27.49 -20.91 -10.31
N LYS A 862 27.46 -20.37 -9.08
CA LYS A 862 26.23 -20.00 -8.38
C LYS A 862 26.07 -18.49 -8.38
N ARG A 863 24.86 -18.05 -8.69
CA ARG A 863 24.47 -16.64 -8.53
C ARG A 863 24.23 -16.37 -7.05
N GLU A 864 24.78 -15.29 -6.52
CA GLU A 864 24.54 -14.86 -5.16
C GLU A 864 23.77 -13.54 -5.16
N ARG A 865 22.75 -13.45 -4.29
CA ARG A 865 22.02 -12.21 -4.08
C ARG A 865 22.89 -11.19 -3.36
N VAL A 866 22.93 -9.97 -3.86
CA VAL A 866 23.59 -8.82 -3.23
C VAL A 866 22.85 -8.44 -1.95
N ALA A 867 21.52 -8.43 -2.01
CA ALA A 867 20.65 -8.11 -0.88
C ALA A 867 20.62 -9.27 0.14
N LYS A 868 21.09 -9.02 1.37
CA LYS A 868 21.02 -9.95 2.50
C LYS A 868 20.08 -9.39 3.58
N GLY A 869 19.32 -10.27 4.27
CA GLY A 869 18.46 -9.90 5.40
C GLY A 869 17.33 -8.94 5.01
N MET A 870 16.61 -9.26 3.92
CA MET A 870 15.50 -8.43 3.44
C MET A 870 14.34 -8.40 4.42
N THR A 871 13.81 -7.20 4.67
CA THR A 871 12.57 -6.96 5.42
C THR A 871 11.61 -6.15 4.54
N GLU A 872 10.35 -6.51 4.56
CA GLU A 872 9.31 -5.81 3.80
C GLU A 872 8.70 -4.73 4.68
N ASN A 873 8.73 -3.49 4.18
CA ASN A 873 8.14 -2.36 4.87
C ASN A 873 6.91 -1.88 4.09
N VAL A 874 5.76 -2.16 4.65
CA VAL A 874 4.48 -1.79 4.04
C VAL A 874 3.62 -1.03 5.01
N GLY A 875 2.84 -0.14 4.45
CA GLY A 875 1.72 0.44 5.08
C GLY A 875 0.44 -0.40 4.89
N GLY A 876 0.18 -1.51 5.59
CA GLY A 876 -1.02 -2.34 5.51
C GLY A 876 -1.03 -3.44 6.54
N ASP A 877 -2.18 -3.94 6.79
CA ASP A 877 -2.56 -4.95 7.75
C ASP A 877 -1.70 -6.22 7.63
N GLY A 878 -0.54 -6.21 8.28
CA GLY A 878 0.34 -7.36 8.41
C GLY A 878 0.14 -8.02 9.75
N THR A 879 -0.86 -8.87 9.88
CA THR A 879 -0.90 -9.85 10.97
C THR A 879 0.17 -10.91 10.75
N VAL A 880 1.42 -10.57 11.02
CA VAL A 880 2.44 -11.60 11.19
C VAL A 880 2.21 -12.22 12.55
N LYS A 881 1.43 -13.30 12.60
CA LYS A 881 1.59 -14.27 13.67
C LYS A 881 2.99 -14.85 13.52
N LYS A 882 3.98 -14.34 14.28
CA LYS A 882 5.13 -15.17 14.60
C LYS A 882 4.54 -16.44 15.19
N GLN A 883 4.67 -17.58 14.49
CA GLN A 883 4.35 -18.87 15.11
C GLN A 883 5.07 -18.88 16.46
N PRO A 884 4.38 -19.10 17.56
CA PRO A 884 5.06 -19.24 18.83
C PRO A 884 6.07 -20.35 18.62
N LYS A 885 7.38 -20.06 18.74
CA LYS A 885 8.38 -21.10 18.87
C LYS A 885 7.80 -21.98 19.98
N LYS A 886 7.45 -23.21 19.64
CA LYS A 886 7.07 -24.21 20.64
C LYS A 886 8.28 -24.27 21.56
N VAL A 887 8.23 -23.49 22.63
CA VAL A 887 9.13 -23.68 23.75
C VAL A 887 8.68 -24.99 24.36
N VAL A 888 9.36 -26.04 23.95
CA VAL A 888 9.21 -27.33 24.63
C VAL A 888 9.61 -27.04 26.06
N LYS A 889 8.64 -26.92 26.96
CA LYS A 889 8.91 -26.80 28.39
C LYS A 889 9.54 -28.12 28.83
N ILE A 890 10.86 -28.13 28.86
CA ILE A 890 11.66 -29.25 29.31
C ILE A 890 11.50 -29.29 30.82
N GLY A 891 10.91 -30.35 31.29
CA GLY A 891 10.74 -30.58 32.74
C GLY A 891 12.10 -30.78 33.42
N ARG A 892 12.24 -30.36 34.68
CA ARG A 892 13.49 -30.43 35.44
C ARG A 892 14.13 -31.83 35.48
N ASN A 893 13.34 -32.88 35.24
CA ASN A 893 13.77 -34.28 35.27
C ASN A 893 13.92 -34.92 33.88
N ASP A 894 13.62 -34.18 32.79
CA ASP A 894 13.77 -34.64 31.41
C ASP A 894 15.24 -34.62 31.00
N LEU A 895 15.61 -35.40 30.00
CA LEU A 895 16.95 -35.40 29.44
C LEU A 895 17.25 -34.09 28.76
N CYS A 896 18.43 -33.56 28.95
CA CYS A 896 18.86 -32.31 28.30
C CYS A 896 19.00 -32.51 26.78
N PRO A 897 18.48 -31.60 25.93
CA PRO A 897 18.56 -31.70 24.47
C PRO A 897 19.97 -31.64 23.90
N CYS A 898 20.96 -31.23 24.71
CA CYS A 898 22.38 -31.18 24.29
C CYS A 898 22.99 -32.54 23.99
N GLY A 899 22.29 -33.65 24.18
CA GLY A 899 22.77 -35.00 23.91
C GLY A 899 23.72 -35.57 25.00
N SER A 900 23.91 -34.88 26.12
CA SER A 900 24.79 -35.32 27.23
C SER A 900 24.25 -36.50 27.99
N GLY A 901 22.99 -36.93 27.81
CA GLY A 901 22.35 -37.98 28.58
C GLY A 901 22.05 -37.61 30.05
N LEU A 902 22.31 -36.38 30.45
CA LEU A 902 22.05 -35.87 31.78
C LEU A 902 20.64 -35.26 31.86
N LYS A 903 20.03 -35.34 33.04
CA LYS A 903 18.78 -34.65 33.31
C LYS A 903 18.96 -33.14 33.29
N TRP A 904 18.00 -32.38 32.76
CA TRP A 904 18.01 -30.93 32.62
C TRP A 904 18.61 -30.19 33.84
N LYS A 905 18.22 -30.57 35.06
CA LYS A 905 18.69 -29.97 36.30
C LYS A 905 20.14 -30.32 36.68
N LYS A 906 20.82 -31.24 35.98
CA LYS A 906 22.18 -31.71 36.26
C LYS A 906 23.14 -31.47 35.07
N CYS A 907 22.68 -30.79 34.01
CA CYS A 907 23.49 -30.50 32.85
C CYS A 907 23.95 -29.03 32.88
N ASP A 908 25.23 -28.79 32.76
CA ASP A 908 25.83 -27.43 32.74
C ASP A 908 26.00 -26.85 31.33
N CYS A 909 25.22 -27.30 30.35
CA CYS A 909 25.30 -26.79 28.99
C CYS A 909 24.75 -25.35 28.91
N LYS A 910 25.58 -24.39 28.54
CA LYS A 910 25.26 -22.97 28.48
C LYS A 910 24.31 -22.60 27.32
N GLU A 911 24.17 -23.45 26.30
CA GLU A 911 23.34 -23.17 25.10
C GLU A 911 21.83 -23.29 25.36
N TYR A 912 21.42 -24.05 26.34
CA TYR A 912 20.02 -24.35 26.61
C TYR A 912 19.52 -23.91 28.00
N HIS A 913 20.40 -23.38 28.86
CA HIS A 913 20.10 -22.94 30.22
C HIS A 913 20.06 -21.42 30.42
N SER A 914 20.20 -20.62 29.32
CA SER A 914 20.15 -19.14 29.38
C SER A 914 18.71 -18.61 29.25
#